data_cb747abada0d10d09c5388c41075a521
#
_entry.id   cb747abada0d10d09c5388c41075a521
#
_cell.length_a   1.000
_cell.length_b   1.000
_cell.length_c   1.000
_cell.angle_alpha   90.00
_cell.angle_beta   90.00
_cell.angle_gamma   90.00
#
_symmetry.space_group_name_H-M   'P 1'
#
loop_
_entity.id
_entity.type
_entity.pdbx_description
1 polymer ?
#
loop_
_entity_poly.entity_id
_entity_poly.type
_entity_poly.pdbx_seq_one_letter_code
_entity_poly.pdbx_strand_id
1 'polypeptide(L)'
;MKYKWLIFILLLLPSFAFAQKSEGVLYGKITDNDGKVIELVNVAVQNTSFGVVSDARGNYNLTLPADTLINVVFSFVGYEEIKIEVRLQNEERRRHDVKMKVTSTLLPEMTVHDQSIKSSAITRIDARETVLLPSVGAGGVEDMVKTLAGVSSTNELSSQYNVRGGNFDENLIYVNGIEIYKPFLVGSGQQEGLSFVNSRLVSNIDFSAGGFSAEYGDKLSSVLDITYKKPTITASSLTLSLLGAEAHTEGMAFKGSMNYLIGARYKNTQYLLGAMDTKGDYKPNFADVQGLITYNISSRFEITALGYYSRNSYLMAPTTRETDFGNLQASYRLKVYFDGQELSKYTTGLGAISLNFSPNEDLNLKFIGSAYSAVESETYDIQGQYWIGVIDLNNEYNGEDHVVTNQGVGTYIEHARNYFYSRVYNLDHKGAYKYRDNVLKWGVRYQNQLFDDIINEWDMVDSAGYTQPHITDSILNPNNPMQTPLELKNVANGHNELYINNLDGYLQNSWQFENEKGGIWVLTAGLRANYWGYNGSVNVSPRAGIAFQPAKRPNMTFRLSGGVYVQPPFYRELRMFNGDLVSKDKASVQKSYQVVLGHEYQFKAWDRPFVLTSEIYYKYLTDIIPYEVDNIRIRYYADQKATGHAYGLDMKINGEFVKGIESWASMSIMKTTENIQYFIDAQGHILSQTDINNGADYVRDTIITGIPRPSDQRINFAIFFQDYIPYVPSFKVNLKLIFGTGLPFGPPESQRYQQKNRMSAYRRVDIGFSKQLISDATTFRNPRNPLNYIRNCWLSLEVFNLLGVNNVSSYMWVTDIYNIQYAVPNYLTNRQLNLKLIVEF
;
A
#
# COMPACT_ATOMS: atom_id res chain seq x y z
N MET A 1 -36.33 -4.36 28.36
CA MET A 1 -34.89 -4.08 28.53
C MET A 1 -34.19 -3.75 27.22
N LYS A 2 -34.83 -3.12 26.23
CA LYS A 2 -34.24 -2.90 24.86
C LYS A 2 -33.90 -1.45 24.55
N TYR A 3 -34.02 -0.50 25.48
CA TYR A 3 -33.73 0.93 25.17
C TYR A 3 -32.75 1.63 26.12
N LYS A 4 -32.12 0.94 27.06
CA LYS A 4 -31.15 1.55 27.99
C LYS A 4 -29.77 1.84 27.35
N TRP A 5 -29.44 1.22 26.23
CA TRP A 5 -28.18 1.46 25.53
C TRP A 5 -28.23 2.69 24.61
N LEU A 6 -29.42 3.08 24.11
CA LEU A 6 -29.55 4.30 23.29
C LEU A 6 -29.34 5.59 24.10
N ILE A 7 -29.67 5.57 25.38
CA ILE A 7 -29.49 6.71 26.28
C ILE A 7 -28.01 6.86 26.67
N PHE A 8 -27.25 5.76 26.74
CA PHE A 8 -25.81 5.81 27.01
C PHE A 8 -24.99 6.31 25.81
N ILE A 9 -25.43 6.05 24.59
CA ILE A 9 -24.84 6.60 23.37
C ILE A 9 -25.17 8.08 23.19
N LEU A 10 -26.33 8.52 23.62
CA LEU A 10 -26.73 9.94 23.63
C LEU A 10 -25.98 10.77 24.69
N LEU A 11 -25.48 10.14 25.76
CA LEU A 11 -24.67 10.80 26.81
C LEU A 11 -23.19 10.82 26.48
N LEU A 12 -22.73 10.10 25.45
CA LEU A 12 -21.37 10.13 24.92
C LEU A 12 -21.20 11.07 23.72
N LEU A 13 -22.26 11.72 23.25
CA LEU A 13 -22.09 12.89 22.39
C LEU A 13 -21.43 13.96 23.25
N PRO A 14 -20.19 14.35 22.97
CA PRO A 14 -19.59 15.47 23.67
C PRO A 14 -20.56 16.63 23.47
N SER A 15 -21.00 17.22 24.59
CA SER A 15 -21.60 18.53 24.55
C SER A 15 -20.62 19.37 23.73
N PHE A 16 -21.00 19.75 22.52
CA PHE A 16 -20.30 20.76 21.76
C PHE A 16 -20.36 22.03 22.62
N ALA A 17 -19.40 22.15 23.52
CA ALA A 17 -19.12 23.43 24.12
C ALA A 17 -18.77 24.31 22.93
N PHE A 18 -19.64 25.25 22.61
CA PHE A 18 -19.37 26.31 21.68
C PHE A 18 -18.22 27.12 22.28
N ALA A 19 -17.00 26.64 22.11
CA ALA A 19 -15.82 27.43 22.42
C ALA A 19 -15.85 28.55 21.39
N GLN A 20 -16.06 29.73 21.88
CA GLN A 20 -15.94 30.95 21.09
C GLN A 20 -14.54 30.95 20.50
N LYS A 21 -14.47 30.83 19.16
CA LYS A 21 -13.17 30.81 18.45
C LYS A 21 -12.44 32.09 18.80
N SER A 22 -11.34 31.97 19.50
CA SER A 22 -10.41 33.08 19.76
C SER A 22 -9.44 33.12 18.59
N GLU A 23 -9.73 33.90 17.56
CA GLU A 23 -8.97 33.95 16.31
C GLU A 23 -8.57 35.40 15.99
N GLY A 24 -7.41 35.53 15.36
CA GLY A 24 -6.94 36.76 14.75
C GLY A 24 -6.64 36.54 13.27
N VAL A 25 -6.51 37.56 12.51
CA VAL A 25 -6.28 37.54 11.07
C VAL A 25 -4.96 38.19 10.72
N LEU A 26 -4.06 37.43 10.13
CA LEU A 26 -2.84 37.93 9.50
C LEU A 26 -3.11 38.15 8.02
N TYR A 27 -3.00 39.37 7.53
CA TYR A 27 -3.23 39.70 6.13
C TYR A 27 -2.17 40.63 5.59
N GLY A 28 -2.00 40.70 4.30
CA GLY A 28 -1.01 41.57 3.67
C GLY A 28 -0.85 41.31 2.20
N LYS A 29 0.18 41.92 1.63
CA LYS A 29 0.53 41.80 0.21
C LYS A 29 1.92 41.24 0.07
N ILE A 30 2.10 40.34 -0.87
CA ILE A 30 3.37 39.70 -1.20
C ILE A 30 3.88 40.24 -2.51
N THR A 31 5.11 40.75 -2.47
CA THR A 31 5.80 41.33 -3.65
C THR A 31 7.22 40.77 -3.74
N ASP A 32 7.83 40.87 -4.92
CA ASP A 32 9.28 40.69 -5.09
C ASP A 32 10.06 41.96 -4.72
N ASN A 33 11.38 41.93 -4.86
CA ASN A 33 12.26 43.06 -4.58
C ASN A 33 12.00 44.25 -5.52
N ASP A 34 11.48 44.03 -6.71
CA ASP A 34 11.15 45.04 -7.70
C ASP A 34 9.72 45.61 -7.53
N GLY A 35 9.01 45.14 -6.50
CA GLY A 35 7.65 45.59 -6.18
C GLY A 35 6.56 44.90 -7.03
N LYS A 36 6.91 43.92 -7.85
CA LYS A 36 5.96 43.11 -8.60
C LYS A 36 5.24 42.16 -7.67
N VAL A 37 3.93 42.08 -7.79
CA VAL A 37 3.10 41.16 -6.97
C VAL A 37 3.40 39.70 -7.31
N ILE A 38 3.40 38.86 -6.29
CA ILE A 38 3.60 37.42 -6.44
C ILE A 38 2.29 36.74 -6.07
N GLU A 39 1.67 36.10 -7.03
CA GLU A 39 0.48 35.24 -6.86
C GLU A 39 0.86 33.82 -6.49
N LEU A 40 -0.06 33.09 -5.85
CA LEU A 40 0.10 31.69 -5.49
C LEU A 40 1.25 31.39 -4.52
N VAL A 41 1.70 32.39 -3.75
CA VAL A 41 2.63 32.17 -2.63
C VAL A 41 1.90 31.34 -1.57
N ASN A 42 2.48 30.23 -1.19
CA ASN A 42 1.98 29.44 -0.07
C ASN A 42 2.32 30.15 1.24
N VAL A 43 1.29 30.50 2.02
CA VAL A 43 1.38 31.12 3.34
C VAL A 43 0.81 30.11 4.34
N ALA A 44 1.67 29.36 4.99
CA ALA A 44 1.26 28.24 5.82
C ALA A 44 1.82 28.34 7.25
N VAL A 45 1.10 27.78 8.21
CA VAL A 45 1.63 27.57 9.56
C VAL A 45 2.64 26.43 9.51
N GLN A 46 3.84 26.69 10.02
CA GLN A 46 4.95 25.74 10.02
C GLN A 46 4.53 24.40 10.64
N ASN A 47 4.87 23.31 9.98
CA ASN A 47 4.58 21.93 10.40
C ASN A 47 3.08 21.55 10.44
N THR A 48 2.23 22.28 9.74
CA THR A 48 0.80 21.98 9.63
C THR A 48 0.35 21.98 8.18
N SER A 49 -0.82 21.42 7.90
CA SER A 49 -1.49 21.56 6.60
C SER A 49 -2.33 22.85 6.50
N PHE A 50 -2.21 23.73 7.48
CA PHE A 50 -3.00 24.94 7.55
C PHE A 50 -2.29 26.10 6.86
N GLY A 51 -2.89 26.66 5.84
CA GLY A 51 -2.34 27.77 5.10
C GLY A 51 -3.30 28.29 4.05
N VAL A 52 -2.94 29.40 3.44
CA VAL A 52 -3.63 30.03 2.30
C VAL A 52 -2.64 30.29 1.18
N VAL A 53 -3.11 30.57 0.00
CA VAL A 53 -2.27 31.06 -1.10
C VAL A 53 -2.62 32.50 -1.42
N SER A 54 -1.60 33.29 -1.85
CA SER A 54 -1.85 34.66 -2.27
C SER A 54 -2.65 34.70 -3.58
N ASP A 55 -3.57 35.67 -3.70
CA ASP A 55 -4.39 35.89 -4.87
C ASP A 55 -3.60 36.50 -6.07
N ALA A 56 -4.24 36.69 -7.23
CA ALA A 56 -3.64 37.28 -8.41
C ALA A 56 -3.14 38.74 -8.21
N ARG A 57 -3.50 39.39 -7.09
CA ARG A 57 -3.01 40.72 -6.70
C ARG A 57 -1.94 40.64 -5.62
N GLY A 58 -1.49 39.42 -5.27
CA GLY A 58 -0.50 39.11 -4.24
C GLY A 58 -1.03 39.25 -2.81
N ASN A 59 -2.35 39.40 -2.59
CA ASN A 59 -2.88 39.51 -1.24
C ASN A 59 -3.08 38.13 -0.62
N TYR A 60 -2.86 38.03 0.68
CA TYR A 60 -3.17 36.84 1.47
C TYR A 60 -3.97 37.22 2.72
N ASN A 61 -4.72 36.29 3.25
CA ASN A 61 -5.55 36.47 4.45
C ASN A 61 -5.59 35.13 5.20
N LEU A 62 -4.75 35.01 6.24
CA LEU A 62 -4.57 33.81 7.04
C LEU A 62 -5.19 34.03 8.43
N THR A 63 -6.21 33.24 8.76
CA THR A 63 -6.83 33.25 10.09
C THR A 63 -6.02 32.36 11.01
N LEU A 64 -5.59 32.86 12.16
CA LEU A 64 -4.74 32.12 13.11
C LEU A 64 -5.42 32.10 14.49
N PRO A 65 -5.19 31.05 15.30
CA PRO A 65 -5.59 31.06 16.70
C PRO A 65 -5.01 32.26 17.43
N ALA A 66 -5.83 32.93 18.21
CA ALA A 66 -5.35 34.05 19.03
C ALA A 66 -4.56 33.55 20.25
N ASP A 67 -3.75 34.45 20.82
CA ASP A 67 -2.95 34.26 22.03
C ASP A 67 -1.91 33.14 21.98
N THR A 68 -1.66 32.56 20.78
CA THR A 68 -0.67 31.52 20.54
C THR A 68 0.47 32.06 19.67
N LEU A 69 1.70 31.71 20.00
CA LEU A 69 2.86 32.04 19.17
C LEU A 69 2.93 31.01 18.01
N ILE A 70 2.82 31.48 16.78
CA ILE A 70 2.73 30.66 15.58
C ILE A 70 3.79 31.10 14.59
N ASN A 71 4.53 30.13 14.04
CA ASN A 71 5.45 30.35 12.93
C ASN A 71 4.71 30.25 11.61
N VAL A 72 4.65 31.36 10.87
CA VAL A 72 4.06 31.42 9.54
C VAL A 72 5.18 31.44 8.51
N VAL A 73 5.07 30.56 7.52
CA VAL A 73 6.05 30.37 6.45
C VAL A 73 5.46 30.86 5.13
N PHE A 74 6.18 31.72 4.46
CA PHE A 74 5.88 32.19 3.10
C PHE A 74 6.84 31.47 2.16
N SER A 75 6.32 30.64 1.29
CA SER A 75 7.12 29.90 0.32
C SER A 75 6.55 30.02 -1.08
N PHE A 76 7.43 30.26 -2.04
CA PHE A 76 7.10 30.29 -3.46
C PHE A 76 8.31 29.90 -4.30
N VAL A 77 8.05 29.16 -5.37
CA VAL A 77 9.12 28.65 -6.24
C VAL A 77 9.93 29.79 -6.86
N GLY A 78 11.25 29.77 -6.68
CA GLY A 78 12.14 30.83 -7.18
C GLY A 78 12.39 31.98 -6.20
N TYR A 79 11.87 31.89 -4.99
CA TYR A 79 12.04 32.91 -3.96
C TYR A 79 12.56 32.31 -2.65
N GLU A 80 13.28 33.13 -1.89
CA GLU A 80 13.78 32.77 -0.56
C GLU A 80 12.58 32.60 0.41
N GLU A 81 12.55 31.49 1.15
CA GLU A 81 11.53 31.23 2.15
C GLU A 81 11.64 32.23 3.30
N ILE A 82 10.51 32.82 3.68
CA ILE A 82 10.44 33.76 4.80
C ILE A 82 9.63 33.13 5.93
N LYS A 83 10.21 33.12 7.13
CA LYS A 83 9.55 32.67 8.37
C LYS A 83 9.33 33.86 9.28
N ILE A 84 8.11 34.00 9.80
CA ILE A 84 7.77 34.99 10.77
C ILE A 84 7.09 34.35 11.98
N GLU A 85 7.42 34.84 13.16
CA GLU A 85 6.71 34.51 14.40
C GLU A 85 5.58 35.50 14.60
N VAL A 86 4.37 34.99 14.77
CA VAL A 86 3.17 35.82 14.92
C VAL A 86 2.39 35.38 16.15
N ARG A 87 2.02 36.33 16.98
CA ARG A 87 1.04 36.14 18.03
C ARG A 87 -0.03 37.22 17.88
N LEU A 88 -1.27 36.82 17.62
CA LEU A 88 -2.42 37.68 17.42
C LEU A 88 -3.27 37.66 18.69
N GLN A 89 -3.90 38.82 19.04
CA GLN A 89 -4.95 38.85 20.04
C GLN A 89 -6.30 38.43 19.41
N ASN A 90 -7.27 38.15 20.28
CA ASN A 90 -8.61 37.79 19.78
C ASN A 90 -9.20 38.95 18.94
N GLU A 91 -9.71 38.60 17.75
CA GLU A 91 -10.27 39.53 16.74
C GLU A 91 -9.24 40.54 16.18
N GLU A 92 -7.96 40.41 16.51
CA GLU A 92 -6.90 41.27 15.95
C GLU A 92 -6.74 41.00 14.44
N ARG A 93 -6.73 42.08 13.66
CA ARG A 93 -6.37 42.05 12.24
C ARG A 93 -5.03 42.75 12.05
N ARG A 94 -3.97 41.97 11.87
CA ARG A 94 -2.61 42.48 11.69
C ARG A 94 -2.20 42.43 10.23
N ARG A 95 -1.83 43.61 9.70
CA ARG A 95 -1.26 43.68 8.35
C ARG A 95 0.24 43.40 8.40
N HIS A 96 0.69 42.50 7.55
CA HIS A 96 2.10 42.19 7.36
C HIS A 96 2.39 41.97 5.87
N ASP A 97 3.00 43.02 5.26
CA ASP A 97 3.39 42.95 3.85
C ASP A 97 4.75 42.28 3.74
N VAL A 98 4.90 41.31 2.82
CA VAL A 98 6.08 40.45 2.67
C VAL A 98 6.77 40.77 1.35
N LYS A 99 8.10 41.00 1.42
CA LYS A 99 8.93 41.13 0.21
C LYS A 99 9.81 39.89 0.09
N MET A 100 9.53 39.06 -0.91
CA MET A 100 10.31 37.86 -1.17
C MET A 100 11.46 38.15 -2.13
N LYS A 101 12.65 37.69 -1.79
CA LYS A 101 13.83 37.84 -2.65
C LYS A 101 13.88 36.70 -3.66
N VAL A 102 14.11 37.03 -4.94
CA VAL A 102 14.41 36.01 -5.93
C VAL A 102 15.73 35.34 -5.55
N THR A 103 15.70 34.02 -5.32
CA THR A 103 16.93 33.31 -5.05
C THR A 103 17.64 33.03 -6.37
N SER A 104 18.89 33.48 -6.48
CA SER A 104 19.76 33.16 -7.60
C SER A 104 20.35 31.75 -7.48
N THR A 105 20.12 31.10 -6.34
CA THR A 105 20.55 29.74 -6.08
C THR A 105 19.46 28.78 -6.57
N LEU A 106 19.85 27.89 -7.43
CA LEU A 106 19.03 26.85 -8.05
C LEU A 106 18.00 26.26 -7.11
N LEU A 107 16.76 26.37 -7.49
CA LEU A 107 15.54 25.74 -6.96
C LEU A 107 15.19 26.12 -5.49
N PRO A 108 14.01 26.70 -5.28
CA PRO A 108 13.43 26.70 -3.94
C PRO A 108 13.09 25.24 -3.59
N GLU A 109 13.45 24.91 -2.40
CA GLU A 109 13.13 23.67 -1.77
C GLU A 109 11.64 23.34 -1.86
N MET A 110 11.33 22.24 -2.54
CA MET A 110 10.15 21.48 -2.18
C MET A 110 10.32 21.13 -0.70
N THR A 111 9.45 21.60 0.15
CA THR A 111 9.39 21.48 1.61
C THR A 111 10.31 20.40 2.20
N VAL A 112 11.55 20.73 2.42
CA VAL A 112 12.52 19.83 3.02
C VAL A 112 12.65 20.14 4.50
N HIS A 113 11.90 19.44 5.29
CA HIS A 113 12.33 19.18 6.64
C HIS A 113 13.40 18.10 6.61
N ASP A 114 14.61 18.48 6.61
CA ASP A 114 15.87 17.77 6.64
C ASP A 114 16.64 17.86 5.30
N GLN A 115 17.45 18.91 5.19
CA GLN A 115 18.31 19.18 4.03
C GLN A 115 19.55 18.27 3.97
N SER A 116 19.65 17.28 4.83
CA SER A 116 20.77 16.35 4.79
C SER A 116 20.68 15.43 3.57
N ILE A 117 21.73 15.41 2.76
CA ILE A 117 21.90 14.45 1.68
C ILE A 117 21.88 13.06 2.31
N LYS A 118 20.89 12.23 1.93
CA LYS A 118 20.82 10.85 2.42
C LYS A 118 21.59 9.92 1.48
N SER A 119 22.26 8.94 2.03
CA SER A 119 23.02 7.94 1.26
C SER A 119 22.12 6.93 0.55
N SER A 120 20.91 6.71 1.03
CA SER A 120 19.86 5.93 0.35
C SER A 120 18.85 6.85 -0.35
N ALA A 121 18.33 6.42 -1.48
CA ALA A 121 17.26 7.15 -2.15
C ALA A 121 15.96 6.97 -1.37
N ILE A 122 15.43 8.08 -0.89
CA ILE A 122 14.14 8.16 -0.19
C ILE A 122 13.27 9.11 -0.99
N THR A 123 12.13 8.61 -1.46
CA THR A 123 11.08 9.42 -2.08
C THR A 123 10.16 9.92 -0.98
N ARG A 124 10.13 11.22 -0.78
CA ARG A 124 9.15 11.86 0.11
C ARG A 124 7.87 12.18 -0.66
N ILE A 125 6.73 11.90 -0.06
CA ILE A 125 5.40 12.16 -0.61
C ILE A 125 4.67 13.09 0.36
N ASP A 126 4.08 14.16 -0.16
CA ASP A 126 3.21 15.03 0.63
C ASP A 126 1.86 14.34 0.86
N ALA A 127 1.53 14.12 2.12
CA ALA A 127 0.28 13.48 2.50
C ALA A 127 -0.97 14.27 2.08
N ARG A 128 -0.87 15.58 1.88
CA ARG A 128 -1.98 16.45 1.43
C ARG A 128 -2.48 16.08 0.04
N GLU A 129 -1.60 15.60 -0.82
CA GLU A 129 -1.96 15.21 -2.19
C GLU A 129 -2.82 13.95 -2.23
N THR A 130 -2.77 13.12 -1.18
CA THR A 130 -3.57 11.89 -1.09
C THR A 130 -5.08 12.16 -0.95
N VAL A 131 -5.46 13.30 -0.39
CA VAL A 131 -6.86 13.63 -0.03
C VAL A 131 -7.78 13.78 -1.24
N LEU A 132 -7.28 14.40 -2.31
CA LEU A 132 -8.03 14.64 -3.55
C LEU A 132 -7.74 13.58 -4.62
N LEU A 133 -6.88 12.61 -4.36
CA LEU A 133 -6.58 11.53 -5.29
C LEU A 133 -7.83 10.68 -5.57
N PRO A 134 -8.22 10.46 -6.83
CA PRO A 134 -9.24 9.48 -7.17
C PRO A 134 -8.78 8.08 -6.76
N SER A 135 -9.50 7.44 -5.85
CA SER A 135 -9.13 6.14 -5.29
C SER A 135 -10.35 5.24 -5.11
N VAL A 136 -10.29 4.06 -5.70
CA VAL A 136 -11.27 2.97 -5.53
C VAL A 136 -10.92 2.11 -4.33
N GLY A 137 -9.64 1.96 -4.08
CA GLY A 137 -9.06 1.05 -3.10
C GLY A 137 -9.21 1.45 -1.63
N ALA A 138 -8.37 0.91 -0.81
CA ALA A 138 -8.40 1.06 0.65
C ALA A 138 -8.01 2.45 1.15
N GLY A 139 -7.65 3.38 0.25
CA GLY A 139 -7.38 4.79 0.56
C GLY A 139 -5.94 5.23 0.41
N GLY A 140 -5.79 6.39 0.08
CA GLY A 140 -4.81 7.44 -0.06
C GLY A 140 -3.33 7.07 -0.17
N VAL A 141 -2.69 6.52 0.86
CA VAL A 141 -1.21 6.38 0.89
C VAL A 141 -0.72 5.29 -0.04
N GLU A 142 -1.27 4.10 0.03
CA GLU A 142 -0.85 2.97 -0.82
C GLU A 142 -1.16 3.24 -2.29
N ASP A 143 -2.29 3.89 -2.59
CA ASP A 143 -2.63 4.26 -3.97
C ASP A 143 -1.67 5.31 -4.54
N MET A 144 -1.10 6.17 -3.70
CA MET A 144 -0.04 7.09 -4.08
C MET A 144 1.27 6.34 -4.31
N VAL A 145 1.62 5.41 -3.41
CA VAL A 145 2.83 4.57 -3.53
C VAL A 145 2.81 3.76 -4.84
N LYS A 146 1.64 3.27 -5.28
CA LYS A 146 1.48 2.55 -6.56
C LYS A 146 1.81 3.39 -7.80
N THR A 147 1.88 4.71 -7.68
CA THR A 147 2.30 5.59 -8.78
C THR A 147 3.81 5.88 -8.79
N LEU A 148 4.57 5.35 -7.85
CA LEU A 148 6.01 5.56 -7.77
C LEU A 148 6.80 4.59 -8.66
N ALA A 149 8.01 4.99 -9.01
CA ALA A 149 8.93 4.13 -9.75
C ALA A 149 9.35 2.92 -8.90
N GLY A 150 9.50 1.76 -9.52
CA GLY A 150 9.80 0.50 -8.86
C GLY A 150 8.62 -0.20 -8.21
N VAL A 151 7.44 0.41 -8.20
CA VAL A 151 6.23 -0.14 -7.60
C VAL A 151 5.28 -0.65 -8.67
N SER A 152 4.68 -1.81 -8.45
CA SER A 152 3.69 -2.40 -9.34
C SER A 152 2.47 -2.91 -8.59
N SER A 153 1.31 -2.82 -9.22
CA SER A 153 0.05 -3.39 -8.76
C SER A 153 -0.90 -3.55 -9.95
N THR A 154 -1.62 -4.64 -9.98
CA THR A 154 -2.60 -4.95 -11.03
C THR A 154 -4.01 -5.11 -10.50
N ASN A 155 -4.24 -4.77 -9.22
CA ASN A 155 -5.55 -4.83 -8.59
C ASN A 155 -5.86 -3.50 -7.89
N GLU A 156 -6.85 -2.78 -8.39
CA GLU A 156 -7.31 -1.51 -7.84
C GLU A 156 -8.10 -1.65 -6.53
N LEU A 157 -8.63 -2.84 -6.26
CA LEU A 157 -9.43 -3.11 -5.05
C LEU A 157 -8.56 -3.49 -3.85
N SER A 158 -7.29 -3.84 -4.09
CA SER A 158 -6.31 -4.22 -3.07
C SER A 158 -5.43 -3.05 -2.66
N SER A 159 -5.02 -2.99 -1.40
CA SER A 159 -3.97 -2.08 -0.91
C SER A 159 -2.56 -2.62 -1.13
N GLN A 160 -2.42 -3.87 -1.55
CA GLN A 160 -1.14 -4.52 -1.79
C GLN A 160 -0.40 -3.90 -2.98
N TYR A 161 0.92 -3.87 -2.87
CA TYR A 161 1.82 -3.45 -3.92
C TYR A 161 3.11 -4.26 -3.87
N ASN A 162 3.71 -4.47 -5.04
CA ASN A 162 4.97 -5.17 -5.22
C ASN A 162 6.08 -4.17 -5.52
N VAL A 163 7.29 -4.41 -5.02
CA VAL A 163 8.42 -3.50 -5.22
C VAL A 163 9.62 -4.23 -5.80
N ARG A 164 10.07 -3.80 -6.99
CA ARG A 164 11.25 -4.35 -7.68
C ARG A 164 11.26 -5.88 -7.72
N GLY A 165 10.12 -6.44 -8.12
CA GLY A 165 9.97 -7.89 -8.25
C GLY A 165 9.81 -8.66 -6.93
N GLY A 166 9.77 -7.99 -5.80
CA GLY A 166 9.37 -8.59 -4.53
C GLY A 166 7.85 -8.68 -4.39
N ASN A 167 7.39 -9.57 -3.53
CA ASN A 167 5.98 -9.71 -3.21
C ASN A 167 5.56 -8.66 -2.15
N PHE A 168 4.25 -8.50 -1.92
CA PHE A 168 3.72 -7.51 -0.98
C PHE A 168 4.20 -7.73 0.47
N ASP A 169 4.42 -8.98 0.87
CA ASP A 169 4.93 -9.37 2.20
C ASP A 169 6.42 -9.05 2.41
N GLU A 170 7.15 -8.71 1.33
CA GLU A 170 8.54 -8.26 1.39
C GLU A 170 8.66 -6.74 1.69
N ASN A 171 7.57 -6.04 1.92
CA ASN A 171 7.52 -4.61 2.21
C ASN A 171 7.37 -4.35 3.71
N LEU A 172 8.10 -3.36 4.22
CA LEU A 172 8.09 -2.94 5.61
C LEU A 172 7.32 -1.64 5.76
N ILE A 173 6.43 -1.58 6.74
CA ILE A 173 5.68 -0.36 7.05
C ILE A 173 5.90 0.03 8.51
N TYR A 174 6.28 1.28 8.71
CA TYR A 174 6.36 1.92 10.01
C TYR A 174 5.34 3.06 10.11
N VAL A 175 4.77 3.23 11.30
CA VAL A 175 4.01 4.41 11.68
C VAL A 175 4.60 4.98 12.97
N ASN A 176 5.12 6.20 12.93
CA ASN A 176 5.83 6.84 14.04
C ASN A 176 6.97 5.99 14.64
N GLY A 177 7.63 5.19 13.78
CA GLY A 177 8.71 4.29 14.18
C GLY A 177 8.25 2.97 14.81
N ILE A 178 6.92 2.72 14.87
CA ILE A 178 6.31 1.46 15.28
C ILE A 178 6.12 0.60 14.04
N GLU A 179 6.66 -0.61 14.02
CA GLU A 179 6.45 -1.55 12.93
C GLU A 179 5.00 -2.04 12.95
N ILE A 180 4.35 -1.97 11.80
CA ILE A 180 2.99 -2.46 11.62
C ILE A 180 3.09 -3.92 11.16
N TYR A 181 2.77 -4.82 12.05
CA TYR A 181 2.74 -6.23 11.74
C TYR A 181 1.51 -6.53 10.84
N LYS A 182 1.73 -7.25 9.74
CA LYS A 182 0.67 -7.60 8.77
C LYS A 182 -0.18 -6.36 8.36
N PRO A 183 0.44 -5.35 7.72
CA PRO A 183 -0.24 -4.08 7.42
C PRO A 183 -1.37 -4.22 6.39
N PHE A 184 -1.37 -5.31 5.63
CA PHE A 184 -2.37 -5.62 4.61
C PHE A 184 -3.29 -6.74 5.10
N LEU A 185 -4.58 -6.52 4.98
CA LEU A 185 -5.59 -7.53 5.26
C LEU A 185 -5.59 -8.50 4.08
N VAL A 186 -5.16 -9.74 4.31
CA VAL A 186 -5.15 -10.78 3.30
C VAL A 186 -6.50 -11.47 3.33
N GLY A 187 -7.41 -10.99 2.53
CA GLY A 187 -8.69 -11.61 2.28
C GLY A 187 -8.66 -12.50 1.03
N SER A 188 -9.82 -12.87 0.57
CA SER A 188 -10.06 -13.65 -0.63
C SER A 188 -9.72 -12.89 -1.93
N GLY A 189 -8.62 -12.18 -2.01
CA GLY A 189 -8.03 -11.52 -3.18
C GLY A 189 -8.92 -10.58 -4.01
N GLN A 190 -10.23 -10.65 -3.87
CA GLN A 190 -11.16 -9.75 -4.55
C GLN A 190 -11.39 -8.48 -3.75
N GLN A 191 -11.31 -8.55 -2.41
CA GLN A 191 -11.45 -7.38 -1.56
C GLN A 191 -10.67 -7.50 -0.26
N GLU A 192 -9.73 -6.61 -0.13
CA GLU A 192 -9.12 -6.32 1.14
C GLU A 192 -9.89 -5.17 1.80
N GLY A 193 -9.97 -5.20 3.12
CA GLY A 193 -10.56 -4.13 3.89
C GLY A 193 -9.78 -2.82 3.80
N LEU A 194 -9.97 -1.96 4.78
CA LEU A 194 -9.18 -0.73 4.91
C LEU A 194 -7.72 -1.08 5.22
N SER A 195 -6.78 -0.39 4.56
CA SER A 195 -5.38 -0.43 4.96
C SER A 195 -5.19 0.16 6.36
N PHE A 196 -4.08 -0.19 7.02
CA PHE A 196 -3.79 0.37 8.35
C PHE A 196 -3.72 1.90 8.33
N VAL A 197 -3.13 2.48 7.29
CA VAL A 197 -2.83 3.91 7.26
C VAL A 197 -4.06 4.74 6.94
N ASN A 198 -4.42 5.64 7.84
CA ASN A 198 -5.40 6.69 7.58
C ASN A 198 -4.69 7.95 7.07
N SER A 199 -4.87 8.31 5.81
CA SER A 199 -4.18 9.42 5.16
C SER A 199 -4.45 10.79 5.80
N ARG A 200 -5.62 10.97 6.44
CA ARG A 200 -5.95 12.21 7.14
C ARG A 200 -5.06 12.47 8.36
N LEU A 201 -4.50 11.42 8.95
CA LEU A 201 -3.63 11.50 10.12
C LEU A 201 -2.16 11.74 9.76
N VAL A 202 -1.80 11.57 8.49
CA VAL A 202 -0.40 11.56 8.03
C VAL A 202 0.13 12.97 7.81
N SER A 203 1.38 13.23 8.27
CA SER A 203 2.15 14.44 7.95
C SER A 203 3.20 14.20 6.88
N ASN A 204 3.89 13.05 6.94
CA ASN A 204 4.99 12.73 6.04
C ASN A 204 5.01 11.25 5.69
N ILE A 205 5.38 10.95 4.46
CA ILE A 205 5.55 9.61 3.93
C ILE A 205 6.93 9.54 3.29
N ASP A 206 7.81 8.71 3.85
CA ASP A 206 9.11 8.42 3.29
C ASP A 206 9.11 6.99 2.73
N PHE A 207 9.37 6.84 1.44
CA PHE A 207 9.39 5.56 0.74
C PHE A 207 10.77 5.26 0.16
N SER A 208 11.25 4.02 0.35
CA SER A 208 12.47 3.51 -0.27
C SER A 208 12.21 2.17 -0.95
N ALA A 209 12.53 2.08 -2.24
CA ALA A 209 12.34 0.87 -3.04
C ALA A 209 13.50 -0.14 -2.94
N GLY A 210 14.43 0.04 -1.99
CA GLY A 210 15.58 -0.84 -1.74
C GLY A 210 16.84 -0.04 -1.41
N GLY A 211 17.93 -0.73 -1.03
CA GLY A 211 19.15 -0.05 -0.59
C GLY A 211 18.98 0.74 0.71
N PHE A 212 17.97 0.45 1.53
CA PHE A 212 17.68 1.15 2.78
C PHE A 212 18.67 0.77 3.89
N SER A 213 18.83 1.69 4.83
CA SER A 213 19.83 1.61 5.92
C SER A 213 19.53 0.53 6.97
N ALA A 214 20.50 0.24 7.86
CA ALA A 214 20.40 -0.84 8.85
C ALA A 214 19.34 -0.60 9.94
N GLU A 215 18.89 0.63 10.13
CA GLU A 215 17.78 0.96 11.06
C GLU A 215 16.46 0.30 10.67
N TYR A 216 16.27 -0.01 9.39
CA TYR A 216 15.10 -0.74 8.89
C TYR A 216 15.47 -2.21 8.68
N GLY A 217 14.64 -3.15 9.13
CA GLY A 217 15.00 -4.55 9.14
C GLY A 217 13.94 -5.50 8.60
N ASP A 218 14.40 -6.73 8.40
CA ASP A 218 13.61 -7.95 8.34
C ASP A 218 12.61 -8.02 7.16
N LYS A 219 12.88 -7.26 6.07
CA LYS A 219 12.18 -7.31 4.80
C LYS A 219 13.14 -7.18 3.62
N LEU A 220 12.75 -7.76 2.46
CA LEU A 220 13.64 -7.89 1.29
C LEU A 220 13.46 -6.78 0.24
N SER A 221 12.34 -6.03 0.23
CA SER A 221 12.04 -5.20 -0.93
C SER A 221 11.95 -3.71 -0.65
N SER A 222 11.08 -3.24 0.23
CA SER A 222 10.90 -1.81 0.44
C SER A 222 10.62 -1.42 1.88
N VAL A 223 10.72 -0.12 2.14
CA VAL A 223 10.33 0.51 3.40
C VAL A 223 9.39 1.66 3.11
N LEU A 224 8.28 1.71 3.84
CA LEU A 224 7.34 2.81 3.91
C LEU A 224 7.30 3.32 5.35
N ASP A 225 7.93 4.47 5.60
CA ASP A 225 8.00 5.09 6.92
C ASP A 225 7.06 6.29 6.98
N ILE A 226 6.05 6.19 7.82
CA ILE A 226 4.95 7.13 7.92
C ILE A 226 5.01 7.86 9.25
N THR A 227 4.94 9.17 9.18
CA THR A 227 4.82 10.01 10.37
C THR A 227 3.44 10.63 10.45
N TYR A 228 2.75 10.45 11.57
CA TYR A 228 1.48 11.12 11.83
C TYR A 228 1.69 12.56 12.29
N LYS A 229 0.67 13.39 12.09
CA LYS A 229 0.69 14.80 12.44
C LYS A 229 0.90 15.00 13.94
N LYS A 230 1.53 16.13 14.30
CA LYS A 230 1.51 16.71 15.64
C LYS A 230 0.74 18.02 15.56
N PRO A 231 -0.58 18.03 15.78
CA PRO A 231 -1.41 19.21 15.55
C PRO A 231 -1.04 20.35 16.49
N THR A 232 -0.99 21.56 15.94
CA THR A 232 -0.78 22.81 16.71
C THR A 232 -2.05 23.65 16.78
N ILE A 233 -3.06 23.32 16.00
CA ILE A 233 -4.40 23.95 15.96
C ILE A 233 -5.48 22.89 15.97
N THR A 234 -6.66 23.26 16.41
CA THR A 234 -7.84 22.39 16.34
C THR A 234 -8.40 22.42 14.92
N ALA A 235 -8.54 21.24 14.31
CA ALA A 235 -9.16 21.07 13.01
C ALA A 235 -9.98 19.78 13.00
N SER A 236 -11.04 19.75 12.20
CA SER A 236 -11.86 18.57 12.00
C SER A 236 -12.24 18.46 10.55
N SER A 237 -12.46 17.25 10.07
CA SER A 237 -12.94 17.04 8.72
C SER A 237 -13.95 15.90 8.66
N LEU A 238 -14.87 16.00 7.71
CA LEU A 238 -15.82 14.98 7.35
C LEU A 238 -15.76 14.77 5.84
N THR A 239 -15.53 13.54 5.42
CA THR A 239 -15.62 13.13 4.02
C THR A 239 -16.78 12.17 3.86
N LEU A 240 -17.66 12.44 2.91
CA LEU A 240 -18.77 11.57 2.52
C LEU A 240 -18.62 11.22 1.04
N SER A 241 -18.75 9.96 0.70
CA SER A 241 -18.70 9.49 -0.69
C SER A 241 -19.65 8.32 -0.92
N LEU A 242 -19.88 7.97 -2.18
CA LEU A 242 -20.64 6.75 -2.51
C LEU A 242 -19.94 5.47 -2.02
N LEU A 243 -18.65 5.54 -1.71
CA LEU A 243 -17.84 4.42 -1.24
C LEU A 243 -17.72 4.35 0.29
N GLY A 244 -18.24 5.35 1.03
CA GLY A 244 -18.14 5.38 2.48
C GLY A 244 -18.04 6.77 3.08
N ALA A 245 -17.65 6.80 4.35
CA ALA A 245 -17.50 8.02 5.14
C ALA A 245 -16.20 8.00 5.95
N GLU A 246 -15.62 9.17 6.16
CA GLU A 246 -14.43 9.35 6.97
C GLU A 246 -14.59 10.60 7.84
N ALA A 247 -14.25 10.49 9.11
CA ALA A 247 -14.25 11.58 10.06
C ALA A 247 -12.88 11.70 10.73
N HIS A 248 -12.44 12.91 10.94
CA HIS A 248 -11.15 13.19 11.55
C HIS A 248 -11.27 14.41 12.47
N THR A 249 -10.57 14.38 13.59
CA THR A 249 -10.40 15.53 14.50
C THR A 249 -9.00 15.56 15.07
N GLU A 250 -8.43 16.73 15.17
CA GLU A 250 -7.08 16.97 15.70
C GLU A 250 -7.05 18.25 16.52
N GLY A 251 -6.13 18.34 17.46
CA GLY A 251 -5.99 19.57 18.26
C GLY A 251 -5.02 19.46 19.42
N MET A 252 -5.01 20.52 20.22
CA MET A 252 -4.22 20.62 21.44
C MET A 252 -5.12 20.74 22.66
N ALA A 253 -4.63 20.21 23.78
CA ALA A 253 -5.25 20.36 25.09
C ALA A 253 -4.19 20.71 26.14
N PHE A 254 -4.62 21.04 27.36
CA PHE A 254 -3.77 21.37 28.50
C PHE A 254 -2.70 22.42 28.17
N LYS A 255 -3.13 23.56 27.57
CA LYS A 255 -2.27 24.69 27.17
C LYS A 255 -1.12 24.29 26.20
N GLY A 256 -1.36 23.29 25.35
CA GLY A 256 -0.39 22.85 24.35
C GLY A 256 0.52 21.70 24.81
N SER A 257 0.39 21.22 26.05
CA SER A 257 1.18 20.07 26.52
C SER A 257 0.72 18.74 25.93
N MET A 258 -0.54 18.64 25.46
CA MET A 258 -1.09 17.44 24.88
C MET A 258 -1.62 17.72 23.48
N ASN A 259 -1.21 16.90 22.51
CA ASN A 259 -1.75 16.87 21.15
C ASN A 259 -2.57 15.60 21.00
N TYR A 260 -3.71 15.71 20.32
CA TYR A 260 -4.55 14.57 19.99
C TYR A 260 -4.90 14.55 18.52
N LEU A 261 -5.03 13.35 17.97
CA LEU A 261 -5.34 13.07 16.58
C LEU A 261 -6.21 11.82 16.55
N ILE A 262 -7.42 11.92 16.03
CA ILE A 262 -8.38 10.82 15.98
C ILE A 262 -9.00 10.78 14.58
N GLY A 263 -9.04 9.59 13.99
CA GLY A 263 -9.68 9.34 12.71
C GLY A 263 -10.56 8.10 12.78
N ALA A 264 -11.69 8.12 12.09
CA ALA A 264 -12.57 6.99 11.92
C ALA A 264 -12.96 6.88 10.46
N ARG A 265 -12.99 5.65 9.94
CA ARG A 265 -13.36 5.38 8.55
C ARG A 265 -14.41 4.27 8.51
N TYR A 266 -15.34 4.44 7.59
CA TYR A 266 -16.30 3.42 7.18
C TYR A 266 -16.27 3.31 5.66
N LYS A 267 -16.13 2.10 5.13
CA LYS A 267 -16.11 1.84 3.69
C LYS A 267 -17.09 0.74 3.33
N ASN A 268 -17.86 0.99 2.29
CA ASN A 268 -18.74 0.00 1.67
C ASN A 268 -18.54 0.08 0.16
N THR A 269 -17.98 -0.97 -0.42
CA THR A 269 -17.67 -1.05 -1.85
C THR A 269 -18.71 -1.88 -2.63
N GLN A 270 -19.88 -2.15 -2.06
CA GLN A 270 -20.95 -2.93 -2.72
C GLN A 270 -21.31 -2.35 -4.09
N TYR A 271 -21.36 -1.03 -4.21
CA TYR A 271 -21.61 -0.33 -5.48
C TYR A 271 -20.57 -0.68 -6.55
N LEU A 272 -19.29 -0.73 -6.19
CA LEU A 272 -18.20 -1.06 -7.12
C LEU A 272 -18.24 -2.53 -7.53
N LEU A 273 -18.50 -3.42 -6.57
CA LEU A 273 -18.50 -4.87 -6.79
C LEU A 273 -19.70 -5.30 -7.64
N GLY A 274 -20.83 -4.64 -7.51
CA GLY A 274 -21.99 -4.86 -8.37
C GLY A 274 -21.73 -4.58 -9.86
N ALA A 275 -20.63 -3.91 -10.17
CA ALA A 275 -20.21 -3.60 -11.54
C ALA A 275 -19.11 -4.55 -12.06
N MET A 276 -18.70 -5.54 -11.29
CA MET A 276 -17.78 -6.58 -11.75
C MET A 276 -18.50 -7.57 -12.65
N ASP A 277 -17.73 -8.23 -13.51
CA ASP A 277 -18.23 -9.29 -14.38
C ASP A 277 -18.71 -10.53 -13.58
N THR A 278 -18.03 -10.84 -12.48
CA THR A 278 -18.48 -11.83 -11.50
C THR A 278 -19.65 -11.28 -10.70
N LYS A 279 -20.85 -11.55 -11.17
CA LYS A 279 -22.09 -11.12 -10.49
C LYS A 279 -22.26 -11.87 -9.17
N GLY A 280 -22.70 -11.16 -8.15
CA GLY A 280 -22.98 -11.74 -6.83
C GLY A 280 -23.62 -10.74 -5.90
N ASP A 281 -24.20 -11.24 -4.80
CA ASP A 281 -24.62 -10.39 -3.68
C ASP A 281 -23.41 -10.16 -2.76
N TYR A 282 -22.79 -9.01 -2.93
CA TYR A 282 -21.61 -8.60 -2.18
C TYR A 282 -22.01 -7.65 -1.05
N LYS A 283 -21.65 -7.96 0.19
CA LYS A 283 -21.90 -7.12 1.36
C LYS A 283 -20.60 -6.83 2.12
N PRO A 284 -19.71 -6.00 1.54
CA PRO A 284 -18.52 -5.56 2.22
C PRO A 284 -18.86 -4.52 3.28
N ASN A 285 -18.27 -4.66 4.45
CA ASN A 285 -18.43 -3.73 5.56
C ASN A 285 -17.09 -3.58 6.27
N PHE A 286 -16.46 -2.44 6.10
CA PHE A 286 -15.15 -2.15 6.66
C PHE A 286 -15.23 -0.90 7.53
N ALA A 287 -14.75 -1.00 8.76
CA ALA A 287 -14.71 0.11 9.70
C ALA A 287 -13.43 0.09 10.51
N ASP A 288 -12.84 1.26 10.73
CA ASP A 288 -11.75 1.43 11.66
C ASP A 288 -11.81 2.74 12.44
N VAL A 289 -11.10 2.74 13.57
CA VAL A 289 -10.83 3.92 14.39
C VAL A 289 -9.37 3.91 14.79
N GLN A 290 -8.72 5.06 14.65
CA GLN A 290 -7.34 5.27 15.04
C GLN A 290 -7.21 6.53 15.91
N GLY A 291 -6.30 6.49 16.86
CA GLY A 291 -5.99 7.64 17.70
C GLY A 291 -4.51 7.71 18.05
N LEU A 292 -3.96 8.91 17.99
CA LEU A 292 -2.63 9.24 18.50
C LEU A 292 -2.74 10.36 19.52
N ILE A 293 -2.22 10.13 20.70
CA ILE A 293 -2.12 11.13 21.76
C ILE A 293 -0.65 11.31 22.08
N THR A 294 -0.17 12.55 22.02
CA THR A 294 1.19 12.92 22.39
C THR A 294 1.14 13.87 23.57
N TYR A 295 1.81 13.55 24.65
CA TYR A 295 1.90 14.34 25.85
C TYR A 295 3.34 14.74 26.15
N ASN A 296 3.62 16.04 26.11
CA ASN A 296 4.91 16.62 26.44
C ASN A 296 4.96 16.90 27.95
N ILE A 297 5.60 16.00 28.70
CA ILE A 297 5.81 16.16 30.14
C ILE A 297 6.77 17.33 30.38
N SER A 298 7.78 17.46 29.54
CA SER A 298 8.74 18.56 29.51
C SER A 298 9.31 18.74 28.10
N SER A 299 10.14 19.77 27.89
CA SER A 299 10.85 19.95 26.61
C SER A 299 11.80 18.78 26.25
N ARG A 300 12.10 17.90 27.21
CA ARG A 300 13.03 16.76 27.04
C ARG A 300 12.32 15.40 27.07
N PHE A 301 11.06 15.34 27.49
CA PHE A 301 10.38 14.07 27.72
C PHE A 301 8.97 14.10 27.15
N GLU A 302 8.71 13.24 26.18
CA GLU A 302 7.45 13.10 25.45
C GLU A 302 6.93 11.65 25.59
N ILE A 303 5.65 11.51 25.83
CA ILE A 303 4.94 10.22 25.78
C ILE A 303 3.95 10.26 24.62
N THR A 304 3.96 9.21 23.80
CA THR A 304 3.01 9.05 22.71
C THR A 304 2.27 7.74 22.87
N ALA A 305 0.94 7.75 22.75
CA ALA A 305 0.10 6.57 22.72
C ALA A 305 -0.61 6.48 21.37
N LEU A 306 -0.46 5.36 20.68
CA LEU A 306 -1.14 5.01 19.43
C LEU A 306 -2.13 3.89 19.70
N GLY A 307 -3.38 4.08 19.27
CA GLY A 307 -4.43 3.07 19.29
C GLY A 307 -5.03 2.87 17.92
N TYR A 308 -5.33 1.62 17.57
CA TYR A 308 -6.01 1.23 16.35
C TYR A 308 -6.94 0.06 16.61
N TYR A 309 -8.13 0.15 16.06
CA TYR A 309 -9.09 -0.96 16.05
C TYR A 309 -9.82 -0.98 14.70
N SER A 310 -9.91 -2.16 14.09
CA SER A 310 -10.67 -2.35 12.86
C SER A 310 -11.53 -3.60 12.92
N ARG A 311 -12.65 -3.53 12.22
CA ARG A 311 -13.53 -4.68 11.97
C ARG A 311 -13.94 -4.67 10.50
N ASN A 312 -13.55 -5.70 9.81
CA ASN A 312 -13.82 -5.89 8.40
C ASN A 312 -14.64 -7.16 8.22
N SER A 313 -15.69 -7.11 7.42
CA SER A 313 -16.52 -8.26 7.09
C SER A 313 -16.85 -8.21 5.62
N TYR A 314 -16.74 -9.34 4.97
CA TYR A 314 -17.05 -9.52 3.57
C TYR A 314 -17.93 -10.76 3.41
N LEU A 315 -19.14 -10.56 2.92
CA LEU A 315 -20.05 -11.62 2.52
C LEU A 315 -20.14 -11.60 1.00
N MET A 316 -19.96 -12.73 0.36
CA MET A 316 -20.13 -12.93 -1.08
C MET A 316 -21.04 -14.15 -1.30
N ALA A 317 -22.14 -13.96 -2.00
CA ALA A 317 -22.96 -15.03 -2.53
C ALA A 317 -22.93 -14.91 -4.05
N PRO A 318 -22.16 -15.76 -4.75
CA PRO A 318 -22.05 -15.68 -6.21
C PRO A 318 -23.39 -16.00 -6.88
N THR A 319 -23.67 -15.33 -7.98
CA THR A 319 -24.86 -15.61 -8.79
C THR A 319 -24.43 -16.19 -10.16
N THR A 320 -25.37 -16.69 -10.90
CA THR A 320 -25.15 -17.22 -12.26
C THR A 320 -24.31 -16.24 -13.07
N ARG A 321 -23.25 -16.76 -13.68
CA ARG A 321 -22.31 -16.05 -14.53
C ARG A 321 -22.31 -16.60 -15.93
N GLU A 322 -22.24 -15.72 -16.93
CA GLU A 322 -21.92 -16.04 -18.31
C GLU A 322 -20.73 -15.21 -18.76
N THR A 323 -19.73 -15.84 -19.36
CA THR A 323 -18.51 -15.18 -19.84
C THR A 323 -18.09 -15.79 -21.17
N ASP A 324 -17.97 -14.94 -22.20
CA ASP A 324 -17.46 -15.36 -23.49
C ASP A 324 -15.94 -15.23 -23.51
N PHE A 325 -15.25 -16.21 -24.05
CA PHE A 325 -13.80 -16.28 -24.11
C PHE A 325 -13.35 -17.01 -25.38
N GLY A 326 -12.06 -16.88 -25.71
CA GLY A 326 -11.47 -17.48 -26.90
C GLY A 326 -11.03 -16.44 -27.93
N ASN A 327 -11.09 -16.76 -29.20
CA ASN A 327 -10.69 -15.88 -30.29
C ASN A 327 -11.63 -16.06 -31.52
N LEU A 328 -11.36 -15.34 -32.61
CA LEU A 328 -12.17 -15.40 -33.83
C LEU A 328 -12.24 -16.80 -34.50
N GLN A 329 -11.34 -17.71 -34.12
CA GLN A 329 -11.34 -19.09 -34.70
C GLN A 329 -12.11 -20.05 -33.81
N ALA A 330 -12.11 -19.81 -32.48
CA ALA A 330 -12.81 -20.67 -31.53
C ALA A 330 -13.29 -19.78 -30.37
N SER A 331 -14.59 -19.52 -30.35
CA SER A 331 -15.27 -18.77 -29.33
C SER A 331 -16.12 -19.65 -28.46
N TYR A 332 -16.03 -19.49 -27.16
CA TYR A 332 -16.72 -20.30 -26.17
C TYR A 332 -17.50 -19.42 -25.21
N ARG A 333 -18.63 -19.96 -24.71
CA ARG A 333 -19.40 -19.39 -23.61
C ARG A 333 -19.30 -20.30 -22.39
N LEU A 334 -18.74 -19.78 -21.31
CA LEU A 334 -18.83 -20.40 -20.01
C LEU A 334 -20.07 -19.88 -19.30
N LYS A 335 -20.93 -20.78 -18.86
CA LYS A 335 -22.05 -20.47 -17.96
C LYS A 335 -21.87 -21.25 -16.68
N VAL A 336 -21.88 -20.55 -15.54
CA VAL A 336 -21.74 -21.16 -14.21
C VAL A 336 -22.96 -20.80 -13.39
N TYR A 337 -23.62 -21.80 -12.84
CA TYR A 337 -24.63 -21.66 -11.82
C TYR A 337 -24.00 -21.88 -10.47
N PHE A 338 -24.10 -20.88 -9.62
CA PHE A 338 -23.54 -20.94 -8.27
C PHE A 338 -24.62 -21.13 -7.24
N ASP A 339 -24.26 -21.82 -6.16
CA ASP A 339 -25.00 -21.90 -4.89
C ASP A 339 -24.02 -21.80 -3.73
N GLY A 340 -24.51 -21.27 -2.58
CA GLY A 340 -23.68 -21.10 -1.40
C GLY A 340 -23.16 -19.67 -1.21
N GLN A 341 -22.25 -19.51 -0.23
CA GLN A 341 -21.71 -18.21 0.14
C GLN A 341 -20.34 -18.30 0.80
N GLU A 342 -19.59 -17.22 0.72
CA GLU A 342 -18.37 -16.96 1.49
C GLU A 342 -18.62 -15.88 2.53
N LEU A 343 -18.12 -16.10 3.76
CA LEU A 343 -18.11 -15.10 4.81
C LEU A 343 -16.71 -15.01 5.40
N SER A 344 -16.05 -13.89 5.14
CA SER A 344 -14.74 -13.55 5.67
C SER A 344 -14.84 -12.42 6.69
N LYS A 345 -14.24 -12.58 7.86
CA LYS A 345 -14.21 -11.60 8.95
C LYS A 345 -12.79 -11.42 9.45
N TYR A 346 -12.41 -10.15 9.65
CA TYR A 346 -11.10 -9.76 10.14
C TYR A 346 -11.27 -8.68 11.21
N THR A 347 -10.83 -8.96 12.43
CA THR A 347 -10.81 -7.99 13.52
C THR A 347 -9.37 -7.76 13.95
N THR A 348 -8.92 -6.52 13.94
CA THR A 348 -7.53 -6.18 14.26
C THR A 348 -7.48 -5.09 15.30
N GLY A 349 -6.61 -5.24 16.29
CA GLY A 349 -6.29 -4.25 17.29
C GLY A 349 -4.79 -4.02 17.39
N LEU A 350 -4.36 -2.77 17.55
CA LEU A 350 -2.99 -2.38 17.88
C LEU A 350 -3.03 -1.32 18.99
N GLY A 351 -2.22 -1.52 20.01
CA GLY A 351 -1.90 -0.50 21.01
C GLY A 351 -0.40 -0.33 21.11
N ALA A 352 0.09 0.90 21.17
CA ALA A 352 1.50 1.17 21.37
C ALA A 352 1.73 2.40 22.24
N ILE A 353 2.75 2.35 23.10
CA ILE A 353 3.23 3.47 23.89
C ILE A 353 4.69 3.70 23.54
N SER A 354 5.02 4.94 23.24
CA SER A 354 6.40 5.40 22.99
C SER A 354 6.81 6.43 24.03
N LEU A 355 7.97 6.24 24.62
CA LEU A 355 8.63 7.19 25.51
C LEU A 355 9.83 7.77 24.75
N ASN A 356 9.82 9.08 24.51
CA ASN A 356 10.90 9.77 23.84
C ASN A 356 11.61 10.69 24.83
N PHE A 357 12.91 10.50 25.02
CA PHE A 357 13.74 11.25 25.94
C PHE A 357 14.92 11.87 25.21
N SER A 358 14.97 13.22 25.18
CA SER A 358 16.05 14.01 24.59
C SER A 358 16.72 14.84 25.67
N PRO A 359 17.72 14.32 26.37
CA PRO A 359 18.41 15.04 27.46
C PRO A 359 19.09 16.32 26.98
N ASN A 360 19.55 16.34 25.74
CA ASN A 360 20.10 17.49 25.02
C ASN A 360 19.71 17.42 23.53
N GLU A 361 20.15 18.36 22.71
CA GLU A 361 19.84 18.43 21.27
C GLU A 361 20.54 17.33 20.44
N ASP A 362 21.59 16.74 20.97
CA ASP A 362 22.42 15.75 20.28
C ASP A 362 21.99 14.30 20.54
N LEU A 363 21.34 14.02 21.67
CA LEU A 363 20.96 12.66 22.07
C LEU A 363 19.45 12.50 22.14
N ASN A 364 18.94 11.53 21.38
CA ASN A 364 17.55 11.10 21.42
C ASN A 364 17.47 9.60 21.76
N LEU A 365 16.66 9.27 22.76
CA LEU A 365 16.41 7.90 23.21
C LEU A 365 14.90 7.64 23.13
N LYS A 366 14.53 6.59 22.45
CA LYS A 366 13.13 6.19 22.27
C LYS A 366 12.91 4.75 22.73
N PHE A 367 11.91 4.54 23.57
CA PHE A 367 11.44 3.23 24.01
C PHE A 367 10.01 3.04 23.55
N ILE A 368 9.71 1.90 22.95
CA ILE A 368 8.39 1.60 22.38
C ILE A 368 7.95 0.23 22.89
N GLY A 369 6.76 0.18 23.49
CA GLY A 369 6.04 -1.06 23.74
C GLY A 369 4.83 -1.13 22.85
N SER A 370 4.63 -2.21 22.11
CA SER A 370 3.45 -2.39 21.27
C SER A 370 2.85 -3.80 21.39
N ALA A 371 1.55 -3.88 21.24
CA ALA A 371 0.78 -5.10 21.22
C ALA A 371 -0.16 -5.08 20.01
N TYR A 372 -0.06 -6.09 19.17
CA TYR A 372 -0.91 -6.33 18.02
C TYR A 372 -1.73 -7.60 18.24
N SER A 373 -3.00 -7.61 17.83
CA SER A 373 -3.86 -8.78 17.83
C SER A 373 -4.72 -8.79 16.57
N ALA A 374 -4.81 -9.92 15.89
CA ALA A 374 -5.74 -10.14 14.81
C ALA A 374 -6.49 -11.46 14.99
N VAL A 375 -7.78 -11.42 14.67
CA VAL A 375 -8.68 -12.57 14.61
C VAL A 375 -9.27 -12.60 13.21
N GLU A 376 -9.02 -13.69 12.51
CA GLU A 376 -9.47 -13.89 11.14
C GLU A 376 -10.33 -15.16 11.07
N SER A 377 -11.41 -15.10 10.29
CA SER A 377 -12.18 -16.27 9.94
C SER A 377 -12.57 -16.21 8.47
N GLU A 378 -12.36 -17.31 7.77
CA GLU A 378 -12.80 -17.52 6.39
C GLU A 378 -13.66 -18.77 6.35
N THR A 379 -14.91 -18.61 6.02
CA THR A 379 -15.87 -19.71 5.97
C THR A 379 -16.64 -19.65 4.67
N TYR A 380 -16.58 -20.71 3.92
CA TYR A 380 -17.35 -20.82 2.68
C TYR A 380 -17.77 -22.23 2.38
N ASP A 381 -18.90 -22.35 1.71
CA ASP A 381 -19.38 -23.48 0.95
C ASP A 381 -19.90 -22.88 -0.35
N ILE A 382 -19.18 -23.11 -1.44
CA ILE A 382 -19.53 -22.62 -2.76
C ILE A 382 -19.58 -23.79 -3.70
N GLN A 383 -20.75 -24.02 -4.28
CA GLN A 383 -20.94 -24.98 -5.36
C GLN A 383 -21.08 -24.25 -6.69
N GLY A 384 -20.36 -24.71 -7.70
CA GLY A 384 -20.48 -24.24 -9.06
C GLY A 384 -20.81 -25.38 -10.02
N GLN A 385 -21.84 -25.21 -10.83
CA GLN A 385 -22.12 -26.09 -11.97
C GLN A 385 -21.87 -25.32 -13.25
N TYR A 386 -20.97 -25.79 -14.08
CA TYR A 386 -20.59 -25.07 -15.28
C TYR A 386 -20.86 -25.82 -16.56
N TRP A 387 -21.13 -25.07 -17.64
CA TRP A 387 -21.25 -25.51 -19.01
C TRP A 387 -20.33 -24.70 -19.90
N ILE A 388 -19.62 -25.38 -20.78
CA ILE A 388 -18.79 -24.76 -21.82
C ILE A 388 -19.45 -25.01 -23.16
N GLY A 389 -19.96 -23.96 -23.79
CA GLY A 389 -20.61 -24.03 -25.12
C GLY A 389 -19.73 -23.42 -26.20
N VAL A 390 -19.75 -23.97 -27.41
CA VAL A 390 -19.14 -23.33 -28.59
C VAL A 390 -20.09 -22.34 -29.20
N ILE A 391 -19.60 -21.12 -29.45
CA ILE A 391 -20.37 -20.03 -30.08
C ILE A 391 -20.16 -20.08 -31.60
N ASP A 392 -21.26 -20.06 -32.38
CA ASP A 392 -21.19 -19.82 -33.82
C ASP A 392 -21.25 -18.30 -34.10
N LEU A 393 -20.10 -17.72 -34.43
CA LEU A 393 -19.99 -16.29 -34.77
C LEU A 393 -20.58 -15.93 -36.13
N ASN A 394 -20.96 -16.94 -36.97
CA ASN A 394 -21.49 -16.71 -38.32
C ASN A 394 -23.02 -16.69 -38.37
N ASN A 395 -23.68 -17.24 -37.36
CA ASN A 395 -25.13 -17.32 -37.30
C ASN A 395 -25.66 -16.70 -35.99
N GLU A 396 -26.10 -15.46 -36.06
CA GLU A 396 -26.87 -14.85 -34.96
C GLU A 396 -28.32 -15.39 -35.01
N TYR A 397 -28.79 -15.91 -33.89
CA TYR A 397 -30.19 -16.31 -33.74
C TYR A 397 -30.92 -15.24 -32.87
N ASN A 398 -31.87 -14.55 -33.45
CA ASN A 398 -32.60 -13.43 -32.84
C ASN A 398 -31.67 -12.24 -32.38
N GLY A 399 -30.54 -12.03 -33.06
CA GLY A 399 -29.60 -10.95 -32.69
C GLY A 399 -28.67 -11.29 -31.51
N GLU A 400 -28.63 -12.56 -31.07
CA GLU A 400 -27.70 -13.05 -30.05
C GLU A 400 -26.84 -14.19 -30.62
N ASP A 401 -25.57 -14.25 -30.15
CA ASP A 401 -24.65 -15.33 -30.49
C ASP A 401 -25.20 -16.67 -30.01
N HIS A 402 -25.27 -17.66 -30.90
CA HIS A 402 -25.86 -18.94 -30.61
C HIS A 402 -24.83 -19.98 -30.20
N VAL A 403 -25.07 -20.66 -29.07
CA VAL A 403 -24.28 -21.83 -28.65
C VAL A 403 -24.74 -23.05 -29.48
N VAL A 404 -23.83 -23.58 -30.27
CA VAL A 404 -24.11 -24.68 -31.19
C VAL A 404 -23.96 -26.07 -30.53
N THR A 405 -22.97 -26.19 -29.63
CA THR A 405 -22.61 -27.46 -29.01
C THR A 405 -22.04 -27.23 -27.61
N ASN A 406 -22.41 -28.11 -26.67
CA ASN A 406 -21.77 -28.12 -25.34
C ASN A 406 -20.53 -29.01 -25.40
N GLN A 407 -19.40 -28.46 -24.95
CA GLN A 407 -18.10 -29.16 -24.91
C GLN A 407 -17.64 -29.53 -23.50
N GLY A 408 -18.34 -29.08 -22.48
CA GLY A 408 -17.95 -29.38 -21.12
C GLY A 408 -19.09 -29.12 -20.16
N VAL A 409 -19.20 -30.01 -19.17
CA VAL A 409 -20.09 -29.87 -18.02
C VAL A 409 -19.32 -30.36 -16.82
N GLY A 410 -19.39 -29.61 -15.75
CA GLY A 410 -18.72 -30.01 -14.51
C GLY A 410 -19.38 -29.36 -13.29
N THR A 411 -19.11 -29.95 -12.15
CA THR A 411 -19.52 -29.44 -10.84
C THR A 411 -18.31 -29.41 -9.92
N TYR A 412 -18.21 -28.37 -9.12
CA TYR A 412 -17.21 -28.29 -8.07
C TYR A 412 -17.84 -27.77 -6.79
N ILE A 413 -17.25 -28.15 -5.67
CA ILE A 413 -17.60 -27.63 -4.34
C ILE A 413 -16.29 -27.21 -3.68
N GLU A 414 -16.24 -25.98 -3.26
CA GLU A 414 -15.15 -25.45 -2.43
C GLU A 414 -15.65 -25.27 -1.00
N HIS A 415 -14.91 -25.80 -0.04
CA HIS A 415 -15.24 -25.76 1.37
C HIS A 415 -14.12 -25.21 2.21
N ALA A 416 -14.42 -24.30 3.13
CA ALA A 416 -13.46 -23.91 4.17
C ALA A 416 -14.12 -23.51 5.49
N ARG A 417 -13.39 -23.84 6.56
CA ARG A 417 -13.66 -23.43 7.95
C ARG A 417 -12.33 -23.08 8.61
N ASN A 418 -11.82 -21.88 8.27
CA ASN A 418 -10.50 -21.43 8.71
C ASN A 418 -10.65 -20.36 9.80
N TYR A 419 -9.87 -20.52 10.85
CA TYR A 419 -9.79 -19.58 11.96
C TYR A 419 -8.33 -19.33 12.29
N PHE A 420 -7.92 -18.06 12.31
CA PHE A 420 -6.56 -17.68 12.61
C PHE A 420 -6.51 -16.59 13.68
N TYR A 421 -5.79 -16.85 14.73
CA TYR A 421 -5.56 -15.93 15.83
C TYR A 421 -4.07 -15.58 15.89
N SER A 422 -3.75 -14.31 15.87
CA SER A 422 -2.38 -13.83 16.00
C SER A 422 -2.25 -12.77 17.08
N ARG A 423 -1.19 -12.86 17.87
CA ARG A 423 -0.79 -11.84 18.85
C ARG A 423 0.70 -11.61 18.72
N VAL A 424 1.09 -10.35 18.66
CA VAL A 424 2.50 -9.95 18.54
C VAL A 424 2.79 -8.85 19.55
N TYR A 425 3.78 -9.07 20.39
CA TYR A 425 4.22 -8.11 21.40
C TYR A 425 5.65 -7.68 21.07
N ASN A 426 5.90 -6.37 21.04
CA ASN A 426 7.22 -5.80 20.78
C ASN A 426 7.66 -4.90 21.91
N LEU A 427 8.95 -4.99 22.21
CA LEU A 427 9.67 -4.03 23.04
C LEU A 427 10.88 -3.53 22.23
N ASP A 428 10.89 -2.23 21.90
CA ASP A 428 11.93 -1.61 21.09
C ASP A 428 12.66 -0.54 21.91
N HIS A 429 13.96 -0.49 21.78
CA HIS A 429 14.78 0.65 22.14
C HIS A 429 15.49 1.17 20.89
N LYS A 430 15.41 2.48 20.64
CA LYS A 430 16.09 3.17 19.54
C LYS A 430 16.84 4.38 20.11
N GLY A 431 18.09 4.57 19.72
CA GLY A 431 18.87 5.71 20.08
C GLY A 431 19.47 6.41 18.86
N ALA A 432 19.64 7.71 18.96
CA ALA A 432 20.36 8.52 17.97
C ALA A 432 21.25 9.53 18.72
N TYR A 433 22.51 9.59 18.32
CA TYR A 433 23.47 10.54 18.85
C TYR A 433 24.17 11.29 17.72
N LYS A 434 24.04 12.61 17.74
CA LYS A 434 24.69 13.51 16.79
C LYS A 434 26.01 14.01 17.41
N TYR A 435 27.09 13.80 16.69
CA TYR A 435 28.39 14.33 17.06
C TYR A 435 29.02 15.05 15.86
N ARG A 436 29.01 16.39 15.89
CA ARG A 436 29.40 17.24 14.76
C ARG A 436 28.58 16.88 13.52
N ASP A 437 29.25 16.45 12.44
CA ASP A 437 28.67 16.04 11.18
C ASP A 437 28.36 14.53 11.09
N ASN A 438 28.47 13.82 12.23
CA ASN A 438 28.19 12.40 12.32
C ASN A 438 26.91 12.12 13.07
N VAL A 439 26.18 11.10 12.65
CA VAL A 439 24.98 10.62 13.34
C VAL A 439 25.09 9.12 13.58
N LEU A 440 25.25 8.75 14.84
CA LEU A 440 25.22 7.36 15.28
C LEU A 440 23.80 6.97 15.66
N LYS A 441 23.29 5.87 15.09
CA LYS A 441 21.99 5.29 15.43
C LYS A 441 22.16 3.85 15.87
N TRP A 442 21.38 3.44 16.86
CA TRP A 442 21.33 2.04 17.32
C TRP A 442 19.92 1.67 17.73
N GLY A 443 19.67 0.38 17.82
CA GLY A 443 18.41 -0.11 18.35
C GLY A 443 18.46 -1.58 18.64
N VAL A 444 17.57 -1.99 19.53
CA VAL A 444 17.35 -3.39 19.93
C VAL A 444 15.84 -3.58 20.00
N ARG A 445 15.34 -4.69 19.44
CA ARG A 445 13.94 -5.09 19.48
C ARG A 445 13.82 -6.54 19.96
N TYR A 446 12.98 -6.75 20.92
CA TYR A 446 12.45 -8.07 21.27
C TYR A 446 11.01 -8.20 20.78
N GLN A 447 10.72 -9.28 20.08
CA GLN A 447 9.40 -9.58 19.56
C GLN A 447 8.96 -10.99 19.98
N ASN A 448 7.78 -11.09 20.57
CA ASN A 448 7.11 -12.34 20.85
C ASN A 448 5.88 -12.48 19.95
N GLN A 449 5.78 -13.61 19.26
CA GLN A 449 4.70 -13.92 18.33
C GLN A 449 3.98 -15.20 18.79
N LEU A 450 2.67 -15.14 18.81
CA LEU A 450 1.77 -16.23 19.17
C LEU A 450 0.76 -16.41 18.05
N PHE A 451 0.70 -17.60 17.49
CA PHE A 451 -0.23 -17.96 16.45
C PHE A 451 -1.02 -19.20 16.85
N ASP A 452 -2.30 -19.20 16.51
CA ASP A 452 -3.21 -20.34 16.62
C ASP A 452 -4.00 -20.38 15.32
N ASP A 453 -3.77 -21.42 14.52
CA ASP A 453 -4.29 -21.59 13.16
C ASP A 453 -5.05 -22.90 13.05
N ILE A 454 -6.34 -22.81 12.86
CA ILE A 454 -7.25 -23.91 12.62
C ILE A 454 -7.67 -23.84 11.16
N ILE A 455 -7.23 -24.83 10.38
CA ILE A 455 -7.52 -24.93 8.96
C ILE A 455 -8.31 -26.20 8.66
N ASN A 456 -9.36 -26.05 7.88
CA ASN A 456 -10.12 -27.15 7.30
C ASN A 456 -10.63 -26.69 5.94
N GLU A 457 -9.88 -26.99 4.91
CA GLU A 457 -10.20 -26.68 3.50
C GLU A 457 -10.16 -27.95 2.67
N TRP A 458 -11.04 -28.02 1.70
CA TRP A 458 -10.99 -29.04 0.65
C TRP A 458 -11.83 -28.60 -0.55
N ASP A 459 -11.47 -29.15 -1.72
CA ASP A 459 -12.23 -29.02 -2.94
C ASP A 459 -12.74 -30.39 -3.35
N MET A 460 -13.94 -30.45 -3.91
CA MET A 460 -14.47 -31.61 -4.60
C MET A 460 -14.82 -31.19 -6.03
N VAL A 461 -14.24 -31.86 -6.99
CA VAL A 461 -14.44 -31.52 -8.41
C VAL A 461 -14.94 -32.76 -9.16
N ASP A 462 -16.05 -32.59 -9.83
CA ASP A 462 -16.63 -33.56 -10.74
C ASP A 462 -16.87 -32.89 -12.10
N SER A 463 -16.04 -33.19 -13.06
CA SER A 463 -16.21 -32.67 -14.41
C SER A 463 -16.22 -33.84 -15.36
N ALA A 464 -17.27 -34.02 -16.11
CA ALA A 464 -17.58 -34.98 -17.17
C ALA A 464 -16.42 -35.91 -17.61
N GLY A 465 -15.78 -36.60 -16.67
CA GLY A 465 -14.76 -37.59 -16.92
C GLY A 465 -13.31 -37.12 -16.81
N TYR A 466 -13.01 -35.92 -16.37
CA TYR A 466 -11.69 -35.35 -16.65
C TYR A 466 -10.89 -34.86 -15.46
N THR A 467 -11.51 -34.51 -14.39
CA THR A 467 -10.84 -34.28 -13.11
C THR A 467 -10.84 -35.53 -12.23
N GLN A 468 -11.75 -36.43 -12.52
CA GLN A 468 -11.79 -37.77 -11.96
C GLN A 468 -11.90 -38.77 -13.13
N PRO A 469 -11.27 -39.91 -13.09
CA PRO A 469 -11.45 -40.91 -14.12
C PRO A 469 -12.89 -41.43 -14.10
N HIS A 470 -13.77 -40.76 -14.83
CA HIS A 470 -15.02 -41.34 -15.23
C HIS A 470 -14.67 -42.38 -16.26
N ILE A 471 -14.85 -43.61 -15.91
CA ILE A 471 -14.60 -44.73 -16.83
C ILE A 471 -15.68 -44.64 -17.89
N THR A 472 -15.31 -44.13 -19.06
CA THR A 472 -16.13 -44.19 -20.28
C THR A 472 -16.70 -45.59 -20.54
N ASP A 473 -16.00 -46.63 -20.09
CA ASP A 473 -16.44 -48.02 -20.09
C ASP A 473 -17.63 -48.35 -19.21
N SER A 474 -18.01 -47.50 -18.22
CA SER A 474 -19.22 -47.74 -17.43
C SER A 474 -20.50 -47.59 -18.24
N ILE A 475 -20.47 -46.76 -19.28
CA ILE A 475 -21.56 -46.63 -20.27
C ILE A 475 -21.49 -47.77 -21.28
N LEU A 476 -20.31 -48.22 -21.64
CA LEU A 476 -20.06 -49.30 -22.62
C LEU A 476 -20.09 -50.69 -22.00
N ASN A 477 -19.83 -50.80 -20.67
CA ASN A 477 -19.84 -52.07 -19.96
C ASN A 477 -20.55 -51.96 -18.61
N PRO A 478 -21.90 -51.96 -18.61
CA PRO A 478 -22.71 -51.84 -17.40
C PRO A 478 -22.48 -52.91 -16.33
N ASN A 479 -21.79 -54.00 -16.70
CA ASN A 479 -21.51 -55.13 -15.79
C ASN A 479 -20.21 -54.97 -14.99
N ASN A 480 -19.46 -53.91 -15.23
CA ASN A 480 -18.26 -53.57 -14.44
C ASN A 480 -18.29 -52.08 -14.02
N PRO A 481 -19.20 -51.70 -13.14
CA PRO A 481 -19.20 -50.35 -12.63
C PRO A 481 -18.04 -50.19 -11.67
N MET A 482 -16.84 -49.90 -12.15
CA MET A 482 -15.80 -49.33 -11.29
C MET A 482 -16.21 -47.90 -10.98
N GLN A 483 -17.03 -47.74 -9.92
CA GLN A 483 -17.26 -46.46 -9.30
C GLN A 483 -15.98 -46.11 -8.52
N THR A 484 -15.14 -45.30 -9.12
CA THR A 484 -14.09 -44.62 -8.37
C THR A 484 -14.80 -43.63 -7.45
N PRO A 485 -14.58 -43.68 -6.12
CA PRO A 485 -15.16 -42.71 -5.21
C PRO A 485 -14.66 -41.30 -5.58
N LEU A 486 -15.52 -40.29 -5.42
CA LEU A 486 -15.10 -38.89 -5.49
C LEU A 486 -14.05 -38.65 -4.42
N GLU A 487 -12.89 -38.16 -4.82
CA GLU A 487 -11.79 -37.83 -3.93
C GLU A 487 -11.77 -36.33 -3.66
N LEU A 488 -11.55 -35.96 -2.39
CA LEU A 488 -11.31 -34.58 -2.05
C LEU A 488 -9.94 -34.13 -2.57
N LYS A 489 -9.89 -32.95 -3.17
CA LYS A 489 -8.66 -32.31 -3.64
C LYS A 489 -8.29 -31.14 -2.74
N ASN A 490 -7.03 -30.70 -2.86
CA ASN A 490 -6.51 -29.54 -2.10
C ASN A 490 -6.82 -29.58 -0.61
N VAL A 491 -6.79 -30.78 -0.02
CA VAL A 491 -7.15 -30.98 1.39
C VAL A 491 -6.07 -30.37 2.26
N ALA A 492 -6.47 -29.34 3.05
CA ALA A 492 -5.67 -28.80 4.13
C ALA A 492 -6.45 -28.94 5.44
N ASN A 493 -5.91 -29.72 6.37
CA ASN A 493 -6.52 -29.93 7.67
C ASN A 493 -5.45 -29.92 8.74
N GLY A 494 -5.54 -28.98 9.67
CA GLY A 494 -4.57 -28.87 10.74
C GLY A 494 -4.98 -27.91 11.84
N HIS A 495 -4.35 -28.09 12.99
CA HIS A 495 -4.41 -27.13 14.10
C HIS A 495 -2.98 -26.87 14.57
N ASN A 496 -2.49 -25.66 14.31
CA ASN A 496 -1.12 -25.28 14.59
C ASN A 496 -1.06 -24.20 15.65
N GLU A 497 -0.43 -24.49 16.76
CA GLU A 497 -0.06 -23.50 17.76
C GLU A 497 1.44 -23.20 17.65
N LEU A 498 1.80 -21.93 17.50
CA LEU A 498 3.18 -21.53 17.29
C LEU A 498 3.59 -20.35 18.17
N TYR A 499 4.73 -20.51 18.86
CA TYR A 499 5.35 -19.50 19.71
C TYR A 499 6.74 -19.19 19.20
N ILE A 500 6.99 -17.94 18.82
CA ILE A 500 8.29 -17.49 18.30
C ILE A 500 8.77 -16.30 19.12
N ASN A 501 10.03 -16.34 19.54
CA ASN A 501 10.72 -15.21 20.17
C ASN A 501 11.86 -14.75 19.29
N ASN A 502 11.81 -13.52 18.82
CA ASN A 502 12.83 -12.91 17.96
C ASN A 502 13.57 -11.82 18.73
N LEU A 503 14.85 -11.65 18.40
CA LEU A 503 15.68 -10.57 18.92
C LEU A 503 16.44 -9.92 17.76
N ASP A 504 16.27 -8.62 17.59
CA ASP A 504 16.91 -7.84 16.54
C ASP A 504 17.75 -6.74 17.14
N GLY A 505 18.86 -6.41 16.50
CA GLY A 505 19.66 -5.28 16.88
C GLY A 505 20.37 -4.65 15.69
N TYR A 506 20.59 -3.34 15.73
CA TYR A 506 21.38 -2.65 14.72
C TYR A 506 22.27 -1.56 15.31
N LEU A 507 23.36 -1.30 14.61
CA LEU A 507 24.27 -0.19 14.84
C LEU A 507 24.61 0.43 13.49
N GLN A 508 24.46 1.74 13.35
CA GLN A 508 24.70 2.46 12.11
C GLN A 508 25.31 3.81 12.40
N ASN A 509 26.29 4.20 11.61
CA ASN A 509 26.82 5.56 11.64
C ASN A 509 26.76 6.20 10.24
N SER A 510 26.45 7.48 10.22
CA SER A 510 26.45 8.32 9.02
C SER A 510 27.47 9.41 9.21
N TRP A 511 28.42 9.52 8.27
CA TRP A 511 29.45 10.54 8.23
C TRP A 511 29.16 11.50 7.09
N GLN A 512 29.19 12.79 7.36
CA GLN A 512 29.16 13.83 6.34
C GLN A 512 30.49 14.55 6.32
N PHE A 513 31.06 14.76 5.15
CA PHE A 513 32.31 15.52 4.99
C PHE A 513 32.31 16.25 3.65
N GLU A 514 32.99 17.38 3.62
CA GLU A 514 33.21 18.19 2.44
C GLU A 514 34.64 17.97 1.95
N ASN A 515 34.81 17.75 0.65
CA ASN A 515 36.15 17.66 0.08
C ASN A 515 36.74 19.05 -0.21
N GLU A 516 38.03 19.14 -0.46
CA GLU A 516 38.78 20.40 -0.72
C GLU A 516 38.18 21.23 -1.90
N LYS A 517 37.37 20.62 -2.75
CA LYS A 517 36.74 21.28 -3.89
C LYS A 517 35.28 21.68 -3.59
N GLY A 518 34.82 21.56 -2.33
CA GLY A 518 33.47 21.92 -1.89
C GLY A 518 32.39 20.90 -2.24
N GLY A 519 32.75 19.67 -2.65
CA GLY A 519 31.79 18.59 -2.88
C GLY A 519 31.44 17.89 -1.58
N ILE A 520 30.13 17.62 -1.39
CA ILE A 520 29.59 16.99 -0.17
C ILE A 520 29.50 15.49 -0.39
N TRP A 521 30.05 14.75 0.57
CA TRP A 521 29.96 13.30 0.66
C TRP A 521 29.20 12.90 1.91
N VAL A 522 28.31 11.92 1.77
CA VAL A 522 27.64 11.29 2.90
C VAL A 522 27.87 9.79 2.79
N LEU A 523 28.54 9.22 3.78
CA LEU A 523 28.76 7.80 3.91
C LEU A 523 27.92 7.28 5.06
N THR A 524 27.13 6.24 4.84
CA THR A 524 26.41 5.54 5.90
C THR A 524 26.81 4.07 5.87
N ALA A 525 27.22 3.55 7.02
CA ALA A 525 27.50 2.12 7.17
C ALA A 525 26.85 1.60 8.44
N GLY A 526 26.29 0.42 8.37
CA GLY A 526 25.62 -0.20 9.50
C GLY A 526 25.60 -1.72 9.43
N LEU A 527 25.40 -2.30 10.59
CA LEU A 527 25.27 -3.74 10.79
C LEU A 527 23.96 -4.00 11.51
N ARG A 528 23.19 -4.98 11.04
CA ARG A 528 22.03 -5.50 11.72
C ARG A 528 22.19 -6.98 11.98
N ALA A 529 21.77 -7.45 13.14
CA ALA A 529 21.72 -8.87 13.50
C ALA A 529 20.30 -9.23 13.91
N ASN A 530 19.84 -10.39 13.46
CA ASN A 530 18.52 -10.95 13.75
C ASN A 530 18.69 -12.38 14.29
N TYR A 531 18.11 -12.66 15.45
CA TYR A 531 17.90 -14.01 15.97
C TYR A 531 16.46 -14.42 15.69
N TRP A 532 16.26 -15.47 14.89
CA TRP A 532 14.95 -16.02 14.58
C TRP A 532 14.66 -17.24 15.45
N GLY A 533 13.72 -17.09 16.38
CA GLY A 533 13.44 -18.08 17.40
C GLY A 533 12.74 -19.34 16.90
N TYR A 534 12.24 -19.38 15.64
CA TYR A 534 11.64 -20.59 15.09
C TYR A 534 12.64 -21.72 14.94
N ASN A 535 13.80 -21.44 14.34
CA ASN A 535 14.85 -22.42 14.14
C ASN A 535 16.17 -22.10 14.88
N GLY A 536 16.20 -21.05 15.70
CA GLY A 536 17.40 -20.63 16.46
C GLY A 536 18.50 -19.98 15.62
N SER A 537 18.26 -19.61 14.36
CA SER A 537 19.30 -19.05 13.50
C SER A 537 19.62 -17.59 13.82
N VAL A 538 20.91 -17.26 13.73
CA VAL A 538 21.41 -15.88 13.81
C VAL A 538 21.82 -15.42 12.41
N ASN A 539 21.27 -14.28 11.98
CA ASN A 539 21.52 -13.73 10.66
C ASN A 539 22.10 -12.32 10.78
N VAL A 540 23.14 -12.03 9.98
CA VAL A 540 23.85 -10.76 10.02
C VAL A 540 23.69 -10.05 8.67
N SER A 541 23.34 -8.77 8.71
CA SER A 541 22.99 -7.94 7.56
C SER A 541 23.85 -6.67 7.51
N PRO A 542 25.06 -6.71 6.94
CA PRO A 542 25.86 -5.52 6.69
C PRO A 542 25.23 -4.70 5.56
N ARG A 543 25.18 -3.38 5.73
CA ARG A 543 24.65 -2.43 4.75
C ARG A 543 25.51 -1.19 4.70
N ALA A 544 25.73 -0.65 3.52
CA ALA A 544 26.43 0.60 3.33
C ALA A 544 25.81 1.41 2.18
N GLY A 545 25.97 2.72 2.25
CA GLY A 545 25.55 3.64 1.20
C GLY A 545 26.45 4.87 1.18
N ILE A 546 26.70 5.38 0.01
CA ILE A 546 27.44 6.61 -0.21
C ILE A 546 26.64 7.53 -1.12
N ALA A 547 26.57 8.81 -0.79
CA ALA A 547 26.04 9.84 -1.66
C ALA A 547 27.11 10.90 -1.92
N PHE A 548 27.11 11.43 -3.14
CA PHE A 548 28.03 12.47 -3.56
C PHE A 548 27.30 13.58 -4.29
N GLN A 549 27.46 14.81 -3.84
CA GLN A 549 27.01 16.03 -4.51
C GLN A 549 28.21 16.86 -4.95
N PRO A 550 28.44 17.02 -6.27
CA PRO A 550 29.59 17.79 -6.77
C PRO A 550 29.41 19.30 -6.52
N ALA A 551 30.45 19.99 -6.02
CA ALA A 551 30.43 21.44 -5.81
C ALA A 551 30.09 22.26 -7.07
N LYS A 552 30.59 21.85 -8.24
CA LYS A 552 30.34 22.53 -9.53
C LYS A 552 28.93 22.28 -10.08
N ARG A 553 28.23 21.27 -9.58
CA ARG A 553 26.88 20.87 -10.00
C ARG A 553 26.06 20.45 -8.77
N PRO A 554 25.73 21.38 -7.87
CA PRO A 554 25.00 21.09 -6.65
C PRO A 554 23.57 20.60 -6.91
N ASN A 555 23.10 20.72 -8.13
CA ASN A 555 21.81 20.20 -8.62
C ASN A 555 21.86 18.72 -9.04
N MET A 556 22.99 18.05 -8.84
CA MET A 556 23.13 16.61 -9.09
C MET A 556 23.56 15.89 -7.83
N THR A 557 22.94 14.74 -7.55
CA THR A 557 23.35 13.84 -6.47
C THR A 557 23.46 12.43 -7.02
N PHE A 558 24.61 11.79 -6.75
CA PHE A 558 24.87 10.40 -7.09
C PHE A 558 24.82 9.57 -5.82
N ARG A 559 24.19 8.39 -5.87
CA ARG A 559 24.09 7.48 -4.73
C ARG A 559 24.49 6.07 -5.15
N LEU A 560 25.19 5.39 -4.27
CA LEU A 560 25.43 3.96 -4.39
C LEU A 560 25.13 3.34 -3.02
N SER A 561 24.20 2.41 -2.97
CA SER A 561 23.82 1.74 -1.73
C SER A 561 23.69 0.23 -1.96
N GLY A 562 23.88 -0.53 -0.91
CA GLY A 562 23.71 -1.97 -0.99
C GLY A 562 24.01 -2.67 0.32
N GLY A 563 23.83 -3.99 0.31
CA GLY A 563 24.05 -4.83 1.48
C GLY A 563 23.26 -6.11 1.44
N VAL A 564 23.21 -6.76 2.58
CA VAL A 564 22.45 -7.99 2.83
C VAL A 564 21.15 -7.64 3.54
N TYR A 565 20.05 -8.14 3.02
CA TYR A 565 18.71 -7.98 3.58
C TYR A 565 18.17 -9.36 3.92
N VAL A 566 17.61 -9.50 5.10
CA VAL A 566 17.17 -10.78 5.66
C VAL A 566 15.69 -10.66 6.01
N GLN A 567 14.91 -11.70 5.71
CA GLN A 567 13.48 -11.76 6.07
C GLN A 567 13.17 -13.16 6.62
N PRO A 568 12.91 -13.30 7.93
CA PRO A 568 12.29 -14.51 8.44
C PRO A 568 10.94 -14.75 7.79
N PRO A 569 10.60 -15.99 7.41
CA PRO A 569 9.27 -16.31 6.90
C PRO A 569 8.17 -15.89 7.87
N PHE A 570 7.11 -15.29 7.37
CA PHE A 570 5.91 -15.04 8.17
C PHE A 570 5.06 -16.33 8.23
N TYR A 571 4.06 -16.35 9.10
CA TYR A 571 3.35 -17.59 9.44
C TYR A 571 2.85 -18.37 8.20
N ARG A 572 2.22 -17.69 7.22
CA ARG A 572 1.68 -18.38 6.02
C ARG A 572 2.75 -18.97 5.11
N GLU A 573 3.97 -18.42 5.10
CA GLU A 573 5.12 -18.96 4.38
C GLU A 573 5.70 -20.23 5.05
N LEU A 574 5.34 -20.49 6.31
CA LEU A 574 5.73 -21.73 7.01
C LEU A 574 4.71 -22.84 6.86
N ARG A 575 3.52 -22.57 6.32
CA ARG A 575 2.44 -23.52 6.19
C ARG A 575 2.47 -24.22 4.84
N MET A 576 2.58 -25.53 4.84
CA MET A 576 2.50 -26.40 3.69
C MET A 576 1.07 -26.52 3.16
N PHE A 577 0.90 -27.05 1.95
CA PHE A 577 -0.44 -27.18 1.32
C PHE A 577 -1.40 -28.08 2.11
N ASN A 578 -0.89 -29.09 2.81
CA ASN A 578 -1.70 -29.99 3.66
C ASN A 578 -2.14 -29.36 4.99
N GLY A 579 -1.72 -28.16 5.30
CA GLY A 579 -2.04 -27.44 6.53
C GLY A 579 -0.98 -27.54 7.64
N ASP A 580 0.00 -28.44 7.53
CA ASP A 580 1.07 -28.60 8.53
C ASP A 580 2.11 -27.47 8.40
N LEU A 581 2.89 -27.27 9.47
CA LEU A 581 4.05 -26.37 9.44
C LEU A 581 5.32 -27.10 8.95
N VAL A 582 6.12 -26.41 8.15
CA VAL A 582 7.45 -26.89 7.78
C VAL A 582 8.30 -27.11 9.03
N SER A 583 9.04 -28.20 9.09
CA SER A 583 9.87 -28.51 10.27
C SER A 583 10.98 -27.48 10.47
N LYS A 584 11.38 -27.24 11.74
CA LYS A 584 12.33 -26.21 12.14
C LYS A 584 13.72 -26.35 11.48
N ASP A 585 14.14 -27.57 11.21
CA ASP A 585 15.41 -27.89 10.55
C ASP A 585 15.40 -27.59 9.03
N LYS A 586 14.22 -27.65 8.38
CA LYS A 586 14.04 -27.33 6.98
C LYS A 586 13.75 -25.83 6.73
N ALA A 587 13.20 -25.14 7.72
CA ALA A 587 12.90 -23.72 7.60
C ALA A 587 14.18 -22.88 7.50
N SER A 588 14.21 -21.91 6.63
CA SER A 588 15.33 -20.98 6.46
C SER A 588 14.87 -19.54 6.31
N VAL A 589 15.78 -18.62 6.65
CA VAL A 589 15.54 -17.20 6.51
C VAL A 589 15.88 -16.78 5.08
N GLN A 590 14.96 -16.08 4.43
CA GLN A 590 15.12 -15.56 3.09
C GLN A 590 16.13 -14.42 3.06
N LYS A 591 16.99 -14.34 2.03
CA LYS A 591 18.04 -13.33 1.91
C LYS A 591 18.04 -12.68 0.54
N SER A 592 18.37 -11.39 0.53
CA SER A 592 18.56 -10.60 -0.68
C SER A 592 19.87 -9.81 -0.61
N TYR A 593 20.74 -10.01 -1.57
CA TYR A 593 21.98 -9.23 -1.75
C TYR A 593 21.68 -8.16 -2.78
N GLN A 594 21.74 -6.89 -2.36
CA GLN A 594 21.26 -5.78 -3.19
C GLN A 594 22.38 -4.77 -3.46
N VAL A 595 22.36 -4.22 -4.68
CA VAL A 595 23.13 -3.05 -5.08
C VAL A 595 22.20 -2.12 -5.85
N VAL A 596 22.20 -0.84 -5.49
CA VAL A 596 21.39 0.22 -6.10
C VAL A 596 22.29 1.40 -6.43
N LEU A 597 22.34 1.79 -7.69
CA LEU A 597 22.98 3.00 -8.19
C LEU A 597 21.91 4.02 -8.50
N GLY A 598 21.91 5.15 -7.80
CA GLY A 598 20.92 6.22 -7.93
C GLY A 598 21.55 7.52 -8.46
N HIS A 599 20.79 8.26 -9.25
CA HIS A 599 21.12 9.59 -9.72
C HIS A 599 19.89 10.48 -9.59
N GLU A 600 20.09 11.66 -9.03
CA GLU A 600 19.09 12.70 -8.92
C GLU A 600 19.60 13.95 -9.62
N TYR A 601 18.78 14.52 -10.50
CA TYR A 601 19.08 15.73 -11.25
C TYR A 601 17.95 16.73 -11.13
N GLN A 602 18.26 17.87 -10.51
CA GLN A 602 17.37 18.99 -10.37
C GLN A 602 17.60 19.97 -11.54
N PHE A 603 16.55 20.34 -12.24
CA PHE A 603 16.66 21.22 -13.39
C PHE A 603 15.40 22.11 -13.56
N LYS A 604 15.51 23.13 -14.40
CA LYS A 604 14.37 23.97 -14.77
C LYS A 604 13.94 23.63 -16.19
N ALA A 605 12.65 23.45 -16.38
CA ALA A 605 12.01 23.42 -17.69
C ALA A 605 10.81 24.37 -17.66
N TRP A 606 10.63 25.17 -18.69
CA TRP A 606 9.58 26.22 -18.74
C TRP A 606 9.59 27.15 -17.52
N ASP A 607 10.78 27.51 -17.04
CA ASP A 607 11.02 28.29 -15.81
C ASP A 607 10.44 27.68 -14.52
N ARG A 608 10.19 26.38 -14.52
CA ARG A 608 9.65 25.63 -13.38
C ARG A 608 10.62 24.55 -12.91
N PRO A 609 10.58 24.21 -11.61
CA PRO A 609 11.47 23.19 -11.05
C PRO A 609 11.02 21.78 -11.43
N PHE A 610 11.99 20.95 -11.78
CA PHE A 610 11.83 19.53 -12.01
C PHE A 610 12.97 18.75 -11.35
N VAL A 611 12.65 17.54 -10.92
CA VAL A 611 13.60 16.58 -10.39
C VAL A 611 13.47 15.28 -11.19
N LEU A 612 14.54 14.84 -11.81
CA LEU A 612 14.65 13.53 -12.42
C LEU A 612 15.40 12.62 -11.45
N THR A 613 14.76 11.55 -11.00
CA THR A 613 15.38 10.47 -10.23
C THR A 613 15.49 9.24 -11.12
N SER A 614 16.68 8.62 -11.15
CA SER A 614 16.94 7.41 -11.93
C SER A 614 17.71 6.43 -11.07
N GLU A 615 17.29 5.17 -11.05
CA GLU A 615 17.93 4.12 -10.26
C GLU A 615 18.09 2.85 -11.07
N ILE A 616 19.30 2.29 -11.06
CA ILE A 616 19.60 0.96 -11.59
C ILE A 616 19.84 0.05 -10.39
N TYR A 617 19.24 -1.12 -10.39
CA TYR A 617 19.37 -2.04 -9.28
C TYR A 617 19.58 -3.49 -9.73
N TYR A 618 20.22 -4.24 -8.86
CA TYR A 618 20.40 -5.68 -8.95
C TYR A 618 20.19 -6.32 -7.58
N LYS A 619 19.39 -7.39 -7.53
CA LYS A 619 19.16 -8.21 -6.34
C LYS A 619 19.47 -9.66 -6.68
N TYR A 620 20.27 -10.31 -5.87
CA TYR A 620 20.46 -11.76 -5.83
C TYR A 620 19.73 -12.31 -4.62
N LEU A 621 18.82 -13.27 -4.84
CA LEU A 621 17.93 -13.82 -3.82
C LEU A 621 18.35 -15.26 -3.50
N THR A 622 18.39 -15.61 -2.22
CA THR A 622 18.68 -16.97 -1.76
C THR A 622 17.69 -17.39 -0.69
N ASP A 623 17.47 -18.71 -0.61
CA ASP A 623 16.53 -19.31 0.35
C ASP A 623 15.11 -18.72 0.28
N ILE A 624 14.70 -18.16 -0.87
CA ILE A 624 13.35 -17.65 -1.05
C ILE A 624 12.35 -18.78 -1.16
N ILE A 625 11.17 -18.58 -0.60
CA ILE A 625 10.05 -19.52 -0.67
C ILE A 625 9.28 -19.22 -1.95
N PRO A 626 9.23 -20.16 -2.91
CA PRO A 626 8.42 -19.99 -4.11
C PRO A 626 6.94 -19.90 -3.76
N TYR A 627 6.18 -19.18 -4.57
CA TYR A 627 4.73 -19.11 -4.43
C TYR A 627 4.06 -19.06 -5.79
N GLU A 628 2.78 -19.37 -5.79
CA GLU A 628 1.91 -19.22 -6.94
C GLU A 628 0.68 -18.39 -6.59
N VAL A 629 0.03 -17.88 -7.63
CA VAL A 629 -1.27 -17.21 -7.50
C VAL A 629 -2.30 -18.09 -8.18
N ASP A 630 -3.10 -18.76 -7.38
CA ASP A 630 -4.21 -19.58 -7.83
C ASP A 630 -5.50 -18.76 -7.72
N ASN A 631 -6.07 -18.42 -8.87
CA ASN A 631 -7.17 -17.46 -9.00
C ASN A 631 -6.78 -16.12 -8.34
N ILE A 632 -7.07 -15.95 -7.06
CA ILE A 632 -6.76 -14.75 -6.28
C ILE A 632 -6.00 -15.07 -4.99
N ARG A 633 -5.80 -16.34 -4.67
CA ARG A 633 -5.11 -16.80 -3.46
C ARG A 633 -3.64 -17.01 -3.72
N ILE A 634 -2.82 -16.63 -2.75
CA ILE A 634 -1.39 -16.94 -2.77
C ILE A 634 -1.15 -18.23 -1.99
N ARG A 635 -0.53 -19.19 -2.67
CA ARG A 635 -0.09 -20.46 -2.10
C ARG A 635 1.42 -20.51 -2.06
N TYR A 636 2.00 -20.75 -0.87
CA TYR A 636 3.44 -20.81 -0.68
C TYR A 636 3.92 -22.27 -0.67
N TYR A 637 4.98 -22.55 -1.41
CA TYR A 637 5.69 -23.85 -1.37
C TYR A 637 6.66 -23.87 -0.19
N ALA A 638 6.11 -23.93 1.03
CA ALA A 638 6.84 -23.77 2.31
C ALA A 638 8.01 -24.75 2.49
N ASP A 639 7.94 -25.94 1.89
CA ASP A 639 8.95 -26.99 1.91
C ASP A 639 10.02 -26.85 0.80
N GLN A 640 9.89 -25.86 -0.09
CA GLN A 640 10.81 -25.60 -1.20
C GLN A 640 11.65 -24.35 -0.96
N LYS A 641 12.86 -24.36 -1.53
CA LYS A 641 13.77 -23.22 -1.52
C LYS A 641 14.20 -22.90 -2.95
N ALA A 642 14.25 -21.61 -3.24
CA ALA A 642 14.71 -21.14 -4.52
C ALA A 642 15.83 -20.11 -4.39
N THR A 643 16.62 -19.98 -5.44
CA THR A 643 17.45 -18.80 -5.66
C THR A 643 16.82 -17.95 -6.76
N GLY A 644 17.17 -16.65 -6.82
CA GLY A 644 16.57 -15.80 -7.83
C GLY A 644 17.38 -14.54 -8.11
N HIS A 645 16.91 -13.82 -9.13
CA HIS A 645 17.48 -12.54 -9.53
C HIS A 645 16.36 -11.54 -9.81
N ALA A 646 16.56 -10.29 -9.39
CA ALA A 646 15.73 -9.18 -9.82
C ALA A 646 16.63 -8.00 -10.20
N TYR A 647 16.40 -7.42 -11.38
CA TYR A 647 17.17 -6.27 -11.85
C TYR A 647 16.30 -5.37 -12.72
N GLY A 648 16.64 -4.10 -12.75
CA GLY A 648 15.87 -3.13 -13.51
C GLY A 648 16.39 -1.71 -13.46
N LEU A 649 15.64 -0.86 -14.15
CA LEU A 649 15.82 0.58 -14.22
C LEU A 649 14.50 1.24 -13.82
N ASP A 650 14.56 2.11 -12.82
CA ASP A 650 13.46 2.95 -12.37
C ASP A 650 13.75 4.41 -12.71
N MET A 651 12.77 5.13 -13.24
CA MET A 651 12.88 6.55 -13.54
C MET A 651 11.62 7.27 -13.04
N LYS A 652 11.81 8.43 -12.43
CA LYS A 652 10.71 9.31 -12.02
C LYS A 652 11.09 10.75 -12.38
N ILE A 653 10.22 11.42 -13.07
CA ILE A 653 10.27 12.88 -13.25
C ILE A 653 9.16 13.50 -12.41
N ASN A 654 9.54 14.37 -11.51
CA ASN A 654 8.67 15.05 -10.57
C ASN A 654 8.87 16.56 -10.74
N GLY A 655 7.80 17.35 -10.67
CA GLY A 655 7.92 18.80 -10.76
C GLY A 655 6.61 19.51 -11.03
N GLU A 656 6.70 20.80 -11.27
CA GLU A 656 5.57 21.64 -11.59
C GLU A 656 5.25 21.62 -13.10
N PHE A 657 4.56 20.60 -13.56
CA PHE A 657 4.01 20.61 -14.92
C PHE A 657 3.00 21.75 -15.11
N VAL A 658 2.31 22.10 -14.03
CA VAL A 658 1.48 23.28 -13.88
C VAL A 658 2.03 24.10 -12.72
N LYS A 659 2.10 25.43 -12.87
CA LYS A 659 2.71 26.33 -11.90
C LYS A 659 2.08 26.18 -10.50
N GLY A 660 2.92 25.90 -9.50
CA GLY A 660 2.51 25.77 -8.11
C GLY A 660 1.84 24.43 -7.74
N ILE A 661 1.85 23.42 -8.64
CA ILE A 661 1.28 22.10 -8.40
C ILE A 661 2.26 21.03 -8.80
N GLU A 662 2.54 20.13 -7.87
CA GLU A 662 3.41 19.00 -8.07
C GLU A 662 2.69 17.89 -8.82
N SER A 663 3.33 17.35 -9.83
CA SER A 663 2.88 16.18 -10.59
C SER A 663 4.09 15.33 -10.96
N TRP A 664 3.90 14.05 -11.24
CA TRP A 664 5.00 13.18 -11.65
C TRP A 664 4.58 12.13 -12.67
N ALA A 665 5.57 11.67 -13.40
CA ALA A 665 5.51 10.47 -14.22
C ALA A 665 6.63 9.52 -13.76
N SER A 666 6.33 8.24 -13.68
CA SER A 666 7.26 7.19 -13.32
C SER A 666 7.24 6.07 -14.34
N MET A 667 8.40 5.47 -14.57
CA MET A 667 8.56 4.31 -15.45
C MET A 667 9.54 3.33 -14.81
N SER A 668 9.22 2.05 -14.90
CA SER A 668 10.08 0.96 -14.44
C SER A 668 10.17 -0.12 -15.50
N ILE A 669 11.38 -0.58 -15.76
CA ILE A 669 11.66 -1.73 -16.61
C ILE A 669 12.41 -2.74 -15.75
N MET A 670 11.86 -3.93 -15.57
CA MET A 670 12.46 -4.93 -14.71
C MET A 670 12.33 -6.36 -15.24
N LYS A 671 13.14 -7.24 -14.67
CA LYS A 671 13.02 -8.68 -14.79
C LYS A 671 13.28 -9.34 -13.44
N THR A 672 12.38 -10.25 -13.03
CA THR A 672 12.60 -11.08 -11.85
C THR A 672 12.35 -12.55 -12.18
N THR A 673 13.28 -13.41 -11.75
CA THR A 673 13.24 -14.86 -12.02
C THR A 673 13.70 -15.61 -10.79
N GLU A 674 13.28 -16.88 -10.72
CA GLU A 674 13.70 -17.82 -9.71
C GLU A 674 14.21 -19.11 -10.34
N ASN A 675 15.03 -19.84 -9.60
CA ASN A 675 15.58 -21.14 -9.94
C ASN A 675 15.18 -22.11 -8.84
N ILE A 676 14.48 -23.17 -9.20
CA ILE A 676 13.90 -24.14 -8.25
C ILE A 676 14.50 -25.52 -8.52
N GLN A 677 14.81 -26.24 -7.44
CA GLN A 677 15.23 -27.61 -7.51
C GLN A 677 14.03 -28.52 -7.72
N TYR A 678 14.15 -29.42 -8.67
CA TYR A 678 13.20 -30.48 -8.98
C TYR A 678 13.92 -31.81 -8.99
N PHE A 679 13.14 -32.89 -9.02
CA PHE A 679 13.65 -34.25 -9.03
C PHE A 679 13.09 -34.99 -10.27
N ILE A 680 13.81 -35.98 -10.74
CA ILE A 680 13.42 -36.73 -11.93
C ILE A 680 13.30 -38.21 -11.55
N ASP A 681 12.14 -38.81 -11.81
CA ASP A 681 11.90 -40.24 -11.57
C ASP A 681 12.54 -41.11 -12.62
N ALA A 682 12.42 -42.44 -12.48
CA ALA A 682 12.97 -43.42 -13.44
C ALA A 682 12.30 -43.33 -14.83
N GLN A 683 11.13 -42.75 -14.93
CA GLN A 683 10.37 -42.57 -16.17
C GLN A 683 10.68 -41.22 -16.85
N GLY A 684 11.39 -40.32 -16.16
CA GLY A 684 11.75 -39.00 -16.68
C GLY A 684 10.73 -37.91 -16.32
N HIS A 685 9.77 -38.19 -15.45
CA HIS A 685 8.84 -37.16 -14.96
C HIS A 685 9.55 -36.21 -13.96
N ILE A 686 9.14 -34.95 -14.00
CA ILE A 686 9.66 -33.92 -13.11
C ILE A 686 8.79 -33.89 -11.86
N LEU A 687 9.41 -34.16 -10.71
CA LEU A 687 8.80 -34.18 -9.38
C LEU A 687 9.21 -32.95 -8.57
N SER A 688 8.29 -32.42 -7.82
CA SER A 688 8.55 -31.33 -6.85
C SER A 688 9.13 -31.89 -5.53
N GLN A 689 9.59 -31.01 -4.64
CA GLN A 689 9.99 -31.40 -3.29
C GLN A 689 8.81 -31.98 -2.51
N THR A 690 7.60 -31.48 -2.74
CA THR A 690 6.37 -31.99 -2.13
C THR A 690 6.11 -33.44 -2.54
N ASP A 691 6.31 -33.79 -3.82
CA ASP A 691 6.17 -35.17 -4.28
C ASP A 691 7.15 -36.11 -3.57
N ILE A 692 8.39 -35.67 -3.40
CA ILE A 692 9.41 -36.44 -2.67
C ILE A 692 9.05 -36.57 -1.18
N ASN A 693 8.56 -35.50 -0.54
CA ASN A 693 8.10 -35.57 0.85
C ASN A 693 6.91 -36.52 1.02
N ASN A 694 6.09 -36.69 0.01
CA ASN A 694 4.96 -37.64 -0.05
C ASN A 694 5.40 -39.07 -0.43
N GLY A 695 6.71 -39.31 -0.56
CA GLY A 695 7.28 -40.64 -0.75
C GLY A 695 7.55 -41.06 -2.21
N ALA A 696 7.54 -40.14 -3.16
CA ALA A 696 7.92 -40.42 -4.54
C ALA A 696 9.42 -40.70 -4.65
N ASP A 697 9.79 -41.78 -5.35
CA ASP A 697 11.18 -42.13 -5.64
C ASP A 697 11.73 -41.32 -6.82
N TYR A 698 13.01 -40.93 -6.72
CA TYR A 698 13.69 -40.22 -7.79
C TYR A 698 15.08 -40.80 -8.07
N VAL A 699 15.57 -40.58 -9.31
CA VAL A 699 16.88 -41.09 -9.77
C VAL A 699 17.93 -39.98 -9.73
N ARG A 700 17.53 -38.74 -9.98
CA ARG A 700 18.42 -37.58 -9.97
C ARG A 700 17.65 -36.29 -9.66
N ASP A 701 18.37 -35.28 -9.19
CA ASP A 701 17.88 -33.91 -9.07
C ASP A 701 18.26 -33.05 -10.29
N THR A 702 17.56 -31.96 -10.48
CA THR A 702 17.82 -30.95 -11.50
C THR A 702 17.41 -29.56 -11.00
N ILE A 703 18.03 -28.51 -11.52
CA ILE A 703 17.62 -27.14 -11.24
C ILE A 703 17.02 -26.55 -12.50
N ILE A 704 15.74 -26.19 -12.43
CA ILE A 704 15.07 -25.45 -13.51
C ILE A 704 15.27 -23.96 -13.25
N THR A 705 15.94 -23.30 -14.20
CA THR A 705 16.37 -21.90 -14.08
C THR A 705 15.48 -20.94 -14.86
N GLY A 706 15.45 -19.67 -14.43
CA GLY A 706 14.80 -18.59 -15.18
C GLY A 706 13.28 -18.63 -15.16
N ILE A 707 12.67 -19.27 -14.17
CA ILE A 707 11.22 -19.28 -13.94
C ILE A 707 10.80 -17.86 -13.58
N PRO A 708 9.85 -17.23 -14.29
CA PRO A 708 9.39 -15.89 -13.90
C PRO A 708 8.72 -15.93 -12.53
N ARG A 709 9.10 -15.04 -11.60
CA ARG A 709 8.38 -14.89 -10.33
C ARG A 709 6.95 -14.37 -10.59
N PRO A 710 5.95 -14.69 -9.76
CA PRO A 710 4.58 -14.17 -9.96
C PRO A 710 4.47 -12.64 -10.01
N SER A 711 5.41 -11.94 -9.39
CA SER A 711 5.55 -10.47 -9.40
C SER A 711 6.32 -9.91 -10.61
N ASP A 712 6.70 -10.74 -11.62
CA ASP A 712 7.50 -10.31 -12.77
C ASP A 712 6.70 -9.45 -13.76
N GLN A 713 6.51 -8.18 -13.45
CA GLN A 713 5.91 -7.19 -14.34
C GLN A 713 7.02 -6.43 -15.08
N ARG A 714 7.16 -6.67 -16.38
CA ARG A 714 8.32 -6.21 -17.18
C ARG A 714 8.42 -4.71 -17.36
N ILE A 715 7.30 -4.06 -17.60
CA ILE A 715 7.21 -2.62 -17.77
C ILE A 715 6.04 -2.14 -16.92
N ASN A 716 6.29 -1.13 -16.13
CA ASN A 716 5.29 -0.39 -15.37
C ASN A 716 5.47 1.10 -15.66
N PHE A 717 4.37 1.80 -15.88
CA PHE A 717 4.35 3.23 -16.13
C PHE A 717 3.17 3.84 -15.37
N ALA A 718 3.41 4.93 -14.66
CA ALA A 718 2.35 5.65 -13.97
C ALA A 718 2.51 7.16 -14.14
N ILE A 719 1.38 7.85 -14.22
CA ILE A 719 1.30 9.31 -14.16
C ILE A 719 0.35 9.68 -13.03
N PHE A 720 0.78 10.62 -12.23
CA PHE A 720 -0.05 11.40 -11.34
C PHE A 720 0.03 12.87 -11.77
N PHE A 721 -1.08 13.43 -12.19
CA PHE A 721 -1.15 14.79 -12.71
C PHE A 721 -2.27 15.56 -12.02
N GLN A 722 -1.96 16.76 -11.56
CA GLN A 722 -2.91 17.70 -10.98
C GLN A 722 -2.86 19.03 -11.71
N ASP A 723 -4.02 19.67 -11.84
CA ASP A 723 -4.15 21.00 -12.42
C ASP A 723 -5.32 21.78 -11.82
N TYR A 724 -5.23 23.09 -11.90
CA TYR A 724 -6.37 23.99 -11.75
C TYR A 724 -6.85 24.44 -13.13
N ILE A 725 -8.18 24.51 -13.31
CA ILE A 725 -8.70 25.13 -14.53
C ILE A 725 -8.20 26.57 -14.59
N PRO A 726 -7.58 26.99 -15.71
CA PRO A 726 -7.09 28.35 -15.87
C PRO A 726 -8.15 29.39 -15.52
N TYR A 727 -7.79 30.40 -14.72
CA TYR A 727 -8.66 31.47 -14.22
C TYR A 727 -9.75 31.03 -13.20
N VAL A 728 -9.83 29.74 -12.84
CA VAL A 728 -10.79 29.23 -11.84
C VAL A 728 -10.06 28.36 -10.80
N PRO A 729 -9.26 28.96 -9.89
CA PRO A 729 -8.44 28.19 -8.91
C PRO A 729 -9.27 27.36 -7.94
N SER A 730 -10.57 27.59 -7.85
CA SER A 730 -11.50 26.78 -7.08
C SER A 730 -11.92 25.47 -7.79
N PHE A 731 -11.37 25.18 -8.97
CA PHE A 731 -11.67 23.97 -9.73
C PHE A 731 -10.37 23.20 -10.02
N LYS A 732 -10.21 22.03 -9.39
CA LYS A 732 -9.06 21.14 -9.56
C LYS A 732 -9.41 19.93 -10.42
N VAL A 733 -8.45 19.52 -11.21
CA VAL A 733 -8.50 18.25 -11.96
C VAL A 733 -7.35 17.37 -11.48
N ASN A 734 -7.64 16.12 -11.17
CA ASN A 734 -6.65 15.11 -10.79
C ASN A 734 -6.77 13.94 -11.76
N LEU A 735 -5.64 13.48 -12.29
CA LEU A 735 -5.57 12.34 -13.19
C LEU A 735 -4.54 11.35 -12.68
N LYS A 736 -4.93 10.09 -12.60
CA LYS A 736 -4.06 8.96 -12.31
C LYS A 736 -4.13 7.98 -13.48
N LEU A 737 -2.97 7.69 -14.07
CA LEU A 737 -2.83 6.67 -15.10
C LEU A 737 -1.88 5.60 -14.59
N ILE A 738 -2.25 4.34 -14.76
CA ILE A 738 -1.39 3.19 -14.47
C ILE A 738 -1.44 2.24 -15.67
N PHE A 739 -0.25 1.85 -16.12
CA PHE A 739 -0.04 0.83 -17.14
C PHE A 739 0.96 -0.20 -16.59
N GLY A 740 0.66 -1.48 -16.76
CA GLY A 740 1.57 -2.57 -16.39
C GLY A 740 1.45 -3.73 -17.36
N THR A 741 2.58 -4.31 -17.79
CA THR A 741 2.56 -5.54 -18.58
C THR A 741 2.03 -6.72 -17.74
N GLY A 742 1.46 -7.72 -18.41
CA GLY A 742 0.83 -8.86 -17.75
C GLY A 742 1.79 -9.64 -16.84
N LEU A 743 1.27 -10.07 -15.69
CA LEU A 743 1.95 -10.96 -14.75
C LEU A 743 1.99 -12.39 -15.26
N PRO A 744 2.98 -13.22 -14.83
CA PRO A 744 3.00 -14.64 -15.09
C PRO A 744 1.82 -15.36 -14.44
N PHE A 745 1.28 -16.37 -15.12
CA PHE A 745 0.26 -17.27 -14.57
C PHE A 745 0.34 -18.63 -15.26
N GLY A 746 -0.35 -19.61 -14.74
CA GLY A 746 -0.46 -20.94 -15.33
C GLY A 746 -1.65 -21.72 -14.79
N PRO A 747 -1.90 -22.93 -15.30
CA PRO A 747 -2.95 -23.79 -14.79
C PRO A 747 -2.69 -24.13 -13.31
N PRO A 748 -3.74 -24.22 -12.49
CA PRO A 748 -3.62 -24.74 -11.13
C PRO A 748 -3.15 -26.20 -11.18
N GLU A 749 -2.56 -26.68 -10.09
CA GLU A 749 -1.99 -28.04 -10.00
C GLU A 749 -0.82 -28.32 -10.97
N SER A 750 -0.42 -27.34 -11.79
CA SER A 750 0.79 -27.45 -12.61
C SER A 750 2.04 -27.13 -11.78
N GLN A 751 3.16 -27.78 -12.14
CA GLN A 751 4.44 -27.47 -11.49
C GLN A 751 4.80 -25.99 -11.68
N ARG A 752 5.37 -25.35 -10.67
CA ARG A 752 5.69 -23.90 -10.67
C ARG A 752 6.46 -23.44 -11.92
N TYR A 753 7.36 -24.30 -12.46
CA TYR A 753 8.14 -23.98 -13.67
C TYR A 753 7.30 -23.89 -14.96
N GLN A 754 6.07 -24.40 -14.96
CA GLN A 754 5.15 -24.36 -16.10
C GLN A 754 4.32 -23.06 -16.15
N GLN A 755 4.24 -22.33 -15.05
CA GLN A 755 3.47 -21.09 -14.93
C GLN A 755 4.18 -19.90 -15.61
N LYS A 756 4.25 -19.93 -16.95
CA LYS A 756 4.98 -18.95 -17.79
C LYS A 756 4.08 -18.14 -18.72
N ASN A 757 2.79 -18.42 -18.76
CA ASN A 757 1.85 -17.62 -19.54
C ASN A 757 1.79 -16.18 -18.98
N ARG A 758 1.39 -15.23 -19.82
CA ARG A 758 1.27 -13.83 -19.42
C ARG A 758 -0.17 -13.38 -19.50
N MET A 759 -0.65 -12.74 -18.43
CA MET A 759 -1.93 -12.06 -18.42
C MET A 759 -1.93 -10.92 -19.43
N SER A 760 -3.12 -10.43 -19.79
CA SER A 760 -3.24 -9.19 -20.55
C SER A 760 -2.68 -8.00 -19.77
N ALA A 761 -2.21 -6.97 -20.48
CA ALA A 761 -1.65 -5.77 -19.84
C ALA A 761 -2.74 -5.00 -19.09
N TYR A 762 -2.44 -4.62 -17.84
CA TYR A 762 -3.27 -3.76 -17.02
C TYR A 762 -3.20 -2.31 -17.51
N ARG A 763 -4.34 -1.65 -17.72
CA ARG A 763 -4.44 -0.26 -18.19
C ARG A 763 -5.59 0.43 -17.48
N ARG A 764 -5.29 1.51 -16.79
CA ARG A 764 -6.32 2.23 -16.06
C ARG A 764 -6.05 3.73 -16.05
N VAL A 765 -7.10 4.49 -16.29
CA VAL A 765 -7.11 5.95 -16.14
C VAL A 765 -8.26 6.31 -15.21
N ASP A 766 -7.94 6.99 -14.11
CA ASP A 766 -8.92 7.56 -13.19
C ASP A 766 -8.79 9.08 -13.24
N ILE A 767 -9.92 9.78 -13.31
CA ILE A 767 -9.94 11.25 -13.33
C ILE A 767 -10.90 11.77 -12.27
N GLY A 768 -10.51 12.84 -11.60
CA GLY A 768 -11.32 13.55 -10.60
C GLY A 768 -11.45 15.03 -10.91
N PHE A 769 -12.65 15.55 -10.78
CA PHE A 769 -12.97 16.96 -10.90
C PHE A 769 -13.47 17.46 -9.55
N SER A 770 -12.73 18.39 -8.93
CA SER A 770 -13.03 18.88 -7.59
C SER A 770 -13.32 20.37 -7.63
N LYS A 771 -14.52 20.77 -7.16
CA LYS A 771 -14.93 22.16 -7.03
C LYS A 771 -14.95 22.57 -5.57
N GLN A 772 -14.22 23.63 -5.24
CA GLN A 772 -14.31 24.28 -3.93
C GLN A 772 -15.58 25.10 -3.87
N LEU A 773 -16.47 24.74 -2.94
CA LEU A 773 -17.74 25.43 -2.71
C LEU A 773 -17.62 26.51 -1.66
N ILE A 774 -16.82 26.25 -0.60
CA ILE A 774 -16.53 27.17 0.49
C ILE A 774 -15.02 27.18 0.69
N SER A 775 -14.43 28.34 0.86
CA SER A 775 -13.03 28.56 1.19
C SER A 775 -12.92 29.46 2.44
N ASP A 776 -11.76 29.51 3.06
CA ASP A 776 -11.48 30.42 4.19
C ASP A 776 -11.78 31.91 3.88
N ALA A 777 -11.79 32.27 2.59
CA ALA A 777 -12.15 33.62 2.16
C ALA A 777 -13.66 33.85 2.02
N THR A 778 -14.49 32.81 2.15
CA THR A 778 -15.96 32.90 1.99
C THR A 778 -16.58 33.46 3.25
N THR A 779 -17.27 34.59 3.15
CA THR A 779 -17.98 35.20 4.27
C THR A 779 -19.48 35.20 4.02
N PHE A 780 -20.24 34.74 5.00
CA PHE A 780 -21.71 34.77 4.93
C PHE A 780 -22.23 36.01 5.68
N ARG A 781 -23.20 36.68 5.08
CA ARG A 781 -23.79 37.92 5.63
C ARG A 781 -24.41 37.74 7.02
N ASN A 782 -24.93 36.56 7.33
CA ASN A 782 -25.52 36.29 8.64
C ASN A 782 -24.45 35.65 9.57
N PRO A 783 -24.04 36.32 10.67
CA PRO A 783 -23.05 35.78 11.62
C PRO A 783 -23.49 34.44 12.28
N ARG A 784 -24.81 34.21 12.37
CA ARG A 784 -25.36 32.94 12.93
C ARG A 784 -25.53 31.83 11.91
N ASN A 785 -25.07 32.02 10.67
CA ASN A 785 -25.13 30.98 9.67
C ASN A 785 -24.17 29.82 10.06
N PRO A 786 -24.65 28.60 10.22
CA PRO A 786 -23.80 27.45 10.57
C PRO A 786 -22.69 27.19 9.55
N LEU A 787 -22.83 27.65 8.31
CA LEU A 787 -21.78 27.53 7.29
C LEU A 787 -20.54 28.38 7.62
N ASN A 788 -20.59 29.35 8.53
CA ASN A 788 -19.43 30.09 9.00
C ASN A 788 -18.42 29.23 9.78
N TYR A 789 -18.84 28.06 10.25
CA TYR A 789 -17.93 27.10 10.92
C TYR A 789 -17.15 26.23 9.92
N ILE A 790 -17.52 26.25 8.64
CA ILE A 790 -16.84 25.51 7.58
C ILE A 790 -15.70 26.35 7.03
N ARG A 791 -14.47 25.84 7.11
CA ARG A 791 -13.28 26.46 6.53
C ARG A 791 -13.20 26.17 5.04
N ASN A 792 -13.30 24.88 4.69
CA ASN A 792 -13.26 24.43 3.31
C ASN A 792 -14.36 23.42 3.03
N CYS A 793 -14.97 23.53 1.87
CA CYS A 793 -15.90 22.53 1.37
C CYS A 793 -15.60 22.24 -0.10
N TRP A 794 -15.26 20.97 -0.39
CA TRP A 794 -14.96 20.49 -1.74
C TRP A 794 -16.01 19.47 -2.17
N LEU A 795 -16.53 19.61 -3.37
CA LEU A 795 -17.34 18.60 -4.04
C LEU A 795 -16.52 18.03 -5.19
N SER A 796 -16.31 16.72 -5.19
CA SER A 796 -15.51 16.02 -6.19
C SER A 796 -16.35 14.99 -6.92
N LEU A 797 -16.29 14.99 -8.25
CA LEU A 797 -16.79 13.94 -9.12
C LEU A 797 -15.60 13.15 -9.65
N GLU A 798 -15.55 11.87 -9.35
CA GLU A 798 -14.49 10.97 -9.77
C GLU A 798 -15.02 9.95 -10.78
N VAL A 799 -14.26 9.71 -11.84
CA VAL A 799 -14.56 8.71 -12.86
C VAL A 799 -13.42 7.68 -12.81
N PHE A 800 -13.74 6.50 -12.35
CA PHE A 800 -12.79 5.38 -12.32
C PHE A 800 -12.84 4.60 -13.62
N ASN A 801 -11.70 4.08 -14.06
CA ASN A 801 -11.54 3.37 -15.31
C ASN A 801 -12.18 4.10 -16.49
N LEU A 802 -11.78 5.36 -16.70
CA LEU A 802 -12.34 6.26 -17.73
C LEU A 802 -12.41 5.61 -19.11
N LEU A 803 -11.43 4.82 -19.48
CA LEU A 803 -11.33 4.15 -20.77
C LEU A 803 -12.24 2.93 -20.90
N GLY A 804 -12.83 2.43 -19.81
CA GLY A 804 -13.68 1.24 -19.78
C GLY A 804 -12.92 -0.03 -20.18
N VAL A 805 -11.64 -0.15 -19.81
CA VAL A 805 -10.83 -1.34 -20.14
C VAL A 805 -11.20 -2.48 -19.21
N ASN A 806 -11.47 -3.64 -19.74
CA ASN A 806 -11.67 -4.87 -18.99
C ASN A 806 -10.29 -5.42 -18.55
N ASN A 807 -9.83 -4.97 -17.38
CA ASN A 807 -8.59 -5.45 -16.78
C ASN A 807 -8.81 -6.81 -16.12
N VAL A 808 -7.93 -7.76 -16.38
CA VAL A 808 -8.00 -9.10 -15.81
C VAL A 808 -7.42 -9.10 -14.39
N SER A 809 -8.20 -9.58 -13.42
CA SER A 809 -7.76 -9.79 -12.04
C SER A 809 -7.10 -11.16 -11.86
N SER A 810 -7.75 -12.18 -12.41
CA SER A 810 -7.35 -13.59 -12.29
C SER A 810 -7.99 -14.41 -13.42
N TYR A 811 -7.66 -15.69 -13.45
CA TYR A 811 -8.32 -16.63 -14.36
C TYR A 811 -8.97 -17.75 -13.56
N MET A 812 -10.20 -18.08 -13.93
CA MET A 812 -10.87 -19.29 -13.52
C MET A 812 -10.52 -20.38 -14.53
N TRP A 813 -10.08 -21.53 -14.06
CA TRP A 813 -9.75 -22.65 -14.92
C TRP A 813 -10.91 -23.64 -14.99
N VAL A 814 -11.28 -24.03 -16.18
CA VAL A 814 -12.34 -24.99 -16.46
C VAL A 814 -11.84 -26.01 -17.47
N THR A 815 -12.34 -27.24 -17.38
CA THR A 815 -11.88 -28.34 -18.20
C THR A 815 -13.03 -28.86 -19.07
N ASP A 816 -12.76 -29.14 -20.35
CA ASP A 816 -13.73 -29.67 -21.24
C ASP A 816 -13.74 -31.24 -21.26
N ILE A 817 -14.60 -31.80 -22.06
CA ILE A 817 -14.73 -33.25 -22.19
C ILE A 817 -13.49 -33.97 -22.79
N TYR A 818 -12.55 -33.22 -23.35
CA TYR A 818 -11.28 -33.71 -23.90
C TYR A 818 -10.10 -33.50 -22.95
N ASN A 819 -10.37 -33.12 -21.72
CA ASN A 819 -9.36 -32.73 -20.70
C ASN A 819 -8.51 -31.51 -21.11
N ILE A 820 -9.06 -30.63 -21.95
CA ILE A 820 -8.42 -29.38 -22.31
C ILE A 820 -8.80 -28.34 -21.28
N GLN A 821 -7.79 -27.69 -20.67
CA GLN A 821 -7.97 -26.65 -19.69
C GLN A 821 -8.07 -25.27 -20.35
N TYR A 822 -9.09 -24.52 -19.98
CA TYR A 822 -9.33 -23.14 -20.44
C TYR A 822 -9.20 -22.16 -19.30
N ALA A 823 -8.46 -21.08 -19.56
CA ALA A 823 -8.32 -19.95 -18.64
C ALA A 823 -9.40 -18.91 -18.94
N VAL A 824 -10.44 -18.85 -18.14
CA VAL A 824 -11.53 -17.89 -18.28
C VAL A 824 -11.25 -16.66 -17.45
N PRO A 825 -11.15 -15.44 -18.05
CA PRO A 825 -10.75 -14.25 -17.32
C PRO A 825 -11.82 -13.80 -16.31
N ASN A 826 -11.38 -13.39 -15.15
CA ASN A 826 -12.16 -12.62 -14.18
C ASN A 826 -11.77 -11.16 -14.31
N TYR A 827 -12.71 -10.28 -14.64
CA TYR A 827 -12.44 -8.87 -14.85
C TYR A 827 -12.65 -8.05 -13.59
N LEU A 828 -11.81 -7.04 -13.42
CA LEU A 828 -11.94 -6.00 -12.40
C LEU A 828 -13.09 -5.03 -12.72
N THR A 829 -13.17 -3.95 -11.94
CA THR A 829 -14.28 -3.00 -12.08
C THR A 829 -14.30 -2.30 -13.44
N ASN A 830 -15.47 -2.24 -14.06
CA ASN A 830 -15.73 -1.45 -15.24
C ASN A 830 -15.76 0.06 -14.89
N ARG A 831 -16.12 0.94 -15.84
CA ARG A 831 -16.22 2.38 -15.59
C ARG A 831 -17.23 2.67 -14.47
N GLN A 832 -16.78 3.44 -13.45
CA GLN A 832 -17.59 3.79 -12.29
C GLN A 832 -17.50 5.28 -11.98
N LEU A 833 -18.54 5.80 -11.40
CA LEU A 833 -18.62 7.18 -10.92
C LEU A 833 -18.60 7.21 -9.39
N ASN A 834 -17.93 8.17 -8.81
CA ASN A 834 -17.96 8.44 -7.37
C ASN A 834 -18.20 9.93 -7.15
N LEU A 835 -19.09 10.24 -6.23
CA LEU A 835 -19.29 11.60 -5.75
C LEU A 835 -18.77 11.69 -4.33
N LYS A 836 -17.89 12.67 -4.07
CA LYS A 836 -17.23 12.86 -2.78
C LYS A 836 -17.41 14.30 -2.31
N LEU A 837 -17.89 14.46 -1.08
CA LEU A 837 -18.00 15.74 -0.38
C LEU A 837 -17.00 15.76 0.77
N ILE A 838 -16.14 16.76 0.81
CA ILE A 838 -15.14 16.96 1.85
C ILE A 838 -15.47 18.28 2.55
N VAL A 839 -15.67 18.24 3.86
CA VAL A 839 -15.96 19.41 4.69
C VAL A 839 -14.87 19.50 5.76
N GLU A 840 -14.24 20.66 5.88
CA GLU A 840 -13.20 20.96 6.86
C GLU A 840 -13.65 22.13 7.75
N PHE A 841 -13.47 21.93 9.06
CA PHE A 841 -13.94 22.86 10.11
C PHE A 841 -12.81 23.53 10.84
#